data_f0d2b0bf4b966c71e6d45ff66241ba0d
#
_entry.id   f0d2b0bf4b966c71e6d45ff66241ba0d
#
_cell.length_a   1.000
_cell.length_b   1.000
_cell.length_c   1.000
_cell.angle_alpha   90.00
_cell.angle_beta   90.00
_cell.angle_gamma   90.00
#
_symmetry.space_group_name_H-M   'P 1'
#
loop_
_entity.id
_entity.type
_entity.pdbx_description
1 polymer ?
#
loop_
_entity_poly.entity_id
_entity_poly.type
_entity_poly.pdbx_seq_one_letter_code
_entity_poly.pdbx_strand_id
1 'polypeptide(L)'
;MDKFVLHSEFKPTGDQPQAITGLVNGIEMGLREQVLLGVTGSGKTFTMASVIEKLNRPTLVLAHNKTLAAQLCSEFREFFPDNAVEYFISYYDYYQPEAYIAHTDTYIEKDSSVNEEIDRLRHSATSALFERRDVIVVSSVSCLYGLGDPIDYKSMVISLRVGQVRPLDEILRKLTEIRYERNDIDFSRNKFRLRGDTLEVYPAYWSGRAIRIEFFGDEIDRISEINAVTGMVERYIEHIAIYPASHYVASREKMERAMAEIRRECDEQVAWFRAHDKLLEAQRIAQRTNYDLEMLTEIGFCTGIENYSRVIQGRAPGTPPTTLLDYFPDDFLLFVDESHVTLSQCRAMYAGDRSRKDALVNYGFRLPSAYDNRPLNFEEFNSKLNQVVYVSATPADYEKQRSDNTVEQVIRPTGLLDPVVEVRPIEGQIDDLIGEINHRSAKNKRVLVTTLTKKMAEDLTTYLLQAGIRVRYMHSDIGAMERMEIIRDLRMAKFDVLVGINLLREGLDLPEVSLVAILDADKEGFLRSETSLIQTIGRAARNAEGLVIMYADSVTDSMAKAIRETERRRKIQDEYNKANGIVPRTIIKSVRDLIEISSPTPERKGRSGLKMTKAEKEKEIVRLEKQMKEAARMMEYEYAALLRDQIIELRGKE
;
A
#
# COMPACT_ATOMS: atom_id res chain seq x y z
N MET A 1 18.22 -0.78 17.50
CA MET A 1 19.37 -0.73 16.55
C MET A 1 19.22 0.54 15.74
N ASP A 2 20.29 1.30 15.55
CA ASP A 2 20.18 2.59 14.83
C ASP A 2 20.77 2.55 13.42
N LYS A 3 21.05 1.34 12.92
CA LYS A 3 21.68 1.15 11.60
C LYS A 3 20.92 0.11 10.79
N PHE A 4 20.80 0.40 9.50
CA PHE A 4 20.33 -0.60 8.54
C PHE A 4 21.40 -1.66 8.29
N VAL A 5 20.99 -2.92 8.30
CA VAL A 5 21.85 -4.07 7.97
C VAL A 5 21.20 -4.84 6.84
N LEU A 6 21.82 -4.77 5.66
CA LEU A 6 21.34 -5.45 4.47
C LEU A 6 21.68 -6.94 4.50
N HIS A 7 20.67 -7.79 4.52
CA HIS A 7 20.80 -9.24 4.38
C HIS A 7 20.46 -9.64 2.95
N SER A 8 21.45 -10.07 2.18
CA SER A 8 21.23 -10.52 0.81
C SER A 8 22.27 -11.59 0.41
N GLU A 9 21.80 -12.62 -0.27
CA GLU A 9 22.67 -13.59 -0.96
C GLU A 9 23.26 -12.98 -2.25
N PHE A 10 22.68 -11.87 -2.72
CA PHE A 10 23.12 -11.18 -3.94
C PHE A 10 24.20 -10.15 -3.65
N LYS A 11 25.13 -10.00 -4.59
CA LYS A 11 26.11 -8.91 -4.62
C LYS A 11 25.75 -7.97 -5.77
N PRO A 12 26.05 -6.66 -5.65
CA PRO A 12 25.85 -5.73 -6.76
C PRO A 12 26.59 -6.17 -8.02
N THR A 13 25.88 -6.28 -9.13
CA THR A 13 26.43 -6.72 -10.44
C THR A 13 25.96 -5.78 -11.55
N GLY A 14 26.60 -5.87 -12.73
CA GLY A 14 26.27 -5.02 -13.87
C GLY A 14 26.47 -3.54 -13.57
N ASP A 15 25.44 -2.75 -13.80
CA ASP A 15 25.43 -1.30 -13.55
C ASP A 15 25.16 -0.94 -12.07
N GLN A 16 24.74 -1.91 -11.24
CA GLN A 16 24.34 -1.64 -9.86
C GLN A 16 25.43 -0.99 -9.01
N PRO A 17 26.74 -1.42 -9.06
CA PRO A 17 27.79 -0.78 -8.28
C PRO A 17 27.95 0.71 -8.61
N GLN A 18 27.88 1.06 -9.90
CA GLN A 18 27.98 2.44 -10.37
C GLN A 18 26.74 3.24 -9.99
N ALA A 19 25.55 2.64 -10.14
CA ALA A 19 24.29 3.26 -9.79
C ALA A 19 24.21 3.57 -8.29
N ILE A 20 24.58 2.63 -7.43
CA ILE A 20 24.61 2.81 -5.98
C ILE A 20 25.58 3.94 -5.62
N THR A 21 26.80 3.89 -6.17
CA THR A 21 27.82 4.90 -5.88
C THR A 21 27.40 6.29 -6.39
N GLY A 22 26.84 6.37 -7.59
CA GLY A 22 26.38 7.64 -8.16
C GLY A 22 25.25 8.28 -7.35
N LEU A 23 24.26 7.50 -6.90
CA LEU A 23 23.17 7.99 -6.07
C LEU A 23 23.63 8.40 -4.68
N VAL A 24 24.48 7.59 -4.03
CA VAL A 24 25.02 7.91 -2.69
C VAL A 24 25.83 9.19 -2.74
N ASN A 25 26.78 9.30 -3.66
CA ASN A 25 27.59 10.51 -3.81
C ASN A 25 26.74 11.76 -4.09
N GLY A 26 25.71 11.62 -4.95
CA GLY A 26 24.79 12.72 -5.22
C GLY A 26 24.06 13.19 -3.96
N ILE A 27 23.58 12.25 -3.13
CA ILE A 27 22.90 12.58 -1.86
C ILE A 27 23.87 13.21 -0.87
N GLU A 28 25.10 12.69 -0.74
CA GLU A 28 26.14 13.26 0.14
C GLU A 28 26.62 14.65 -0.30
N MET A 29 26.62 14.91 -1.62
CA MET A 29 26.88 16.25 -2.17
C MET A 29 25.72 17.23 -2.00
N GLY A 30 24.57 16.79 -1.48
CA GLY A 30 23.41 17.62 -1.25
C GLY A 30 22.52 17.81 -2.47
N LEU A 31 22.67 17.00 -3.54
CA LEU A 31 21.72 17.05 -4.66
C LEU A 31 20.32 16.73 -4.16
N ARG A 32 19.35 17.54 -4.55
CA ARG A 32 17.99 17.42 -4.05
C ARG A 32 17.19 16.36 -4.78
N GLU A 33 17.34 16.26 -6.08
CA GLU A 33 16.52 15.41 -6.93
C GLU A 33 17.41 14.60 -7.89
N GLN A 34 17.28 13.28 -7.89
CA GLN A 34 18.02 12.39 -8.75
C GLN A 34 17.10 11.36 -9.42
N VAL A 35 17.50 10.83 -10.56
CA VAL A 35 16.78 9.77 -11.29
C VAL A 35 17.59 8.50 -11.31
N LEU A 36 16.99 7.38 -10.89
CA LEU A 36 17.44 6.04 -11.22
C LEU A 36 16.63 5.53 -12.42
N LEU A 37 17.22 5.63 -13.63
CA LEU A 37 16.65 5.07 -14.84
C LEU A 37 16.97 3.58 -14.89
N GLY A 38 16.07 2.76 -14.32
CA GLY A 38 16.31 1.33 -14.19
C GLY A 38 15.31 0.51 -15.00
N VAL A 39 15.80 -0.32 -15.93
CA VAL A 39 14.93 -1.19 -16.73
C VAL A 39 14.25 -2.24 -15.86
N THR A 40 13.16 -2.81 -16.36
CA THR A 40 12.46 -3.91 -15.68
C THR A 40 13.39 -5.11 -15.51
N GLY A 41 13.51 -5.62 -14.29
CA GLY A 41 14.36 -6.78 -13.98
C GLY A 41 15.85 -6.46 -13.75
N SER A 42 16.26 -5.19 -13.73
CA SER A 42 17.64 -4.80 -13.41
C SER A 42 17.99 -4.85 -11.91
N GLY A 43 16.99 -5.11 -11.03
CA GLY A 43 17.19 -5.14 -9.59
C GLY A 43 17.14 -3.78 -8.91
N LYS A 44 16.25 -2.89 -9.37
CA LYS A 44 16.06 -1.54 -8.78
C LYS A 44 15.85 -1.57 -7.27
N THR A 45 15.02 -2.50 -6.76
CA THR A 45 14.74 -2.64 -5.32
C THR A 45 16.03 -2.94 -4.53
N PHE A 46 16.86 -3.81 -5.05
CA PHE A 46 18.16 -4.11 -4.43
C PHE A 46 19.10 -2.89 -4.43
N THR A 47 19.11 -2.10 -5.51
CA THR A 47 19.85 -0.85 -5.58
C THR A 47 19.34 0.15 -4.55
N MET A 48 18.03 0.33 -4.43
CA MET A 48 17.42 1.17 -3.37
C MET A 48 17.84 0.69 -1.98
N ALA A 49 17.74 -0.62 -1.70
CA ALA A 49 18.15 -1.19 -0.41
C ALA A 49 19.61 -0.92 -0.10
N SER A 50 20.52 -1.09 -1.08
CA SER A 50 21.95 -0.82 -0.93
C SER A 50 22.25 0.67 -0.67
N VAL A 51 21.49 1.58 -1.28
CA VAL A 51 21.60 3.03 -1.02
C VAL A 51 21.10 3.36 0.39
N ILE A 52 20.00 2.78 0.84
CA ILE A 52 19.44 2.97 2.19
C ILE A 52 20.45 2.51 3.25
N GLU A 53 21.03 1.32 3.09
CA GLU A 53 22.05 0.81 4.01
C GLU A 53 23.24 1.76 4.15
N LYS A 54 23.77 2.26 3.02
CA LYS A 54 24.95 3.13 3.03
C LYS A 54 24.68 4.49 3.65
N LEU A 55 23.50 5.07 3.40
CA LEU A 55 23.14 6.40 3.90
C LEU A 55 22.62 6.37 5.34
N ASN A 56 22.07 5.26 5.76
CA ASN A 56 21.53 5.05 7.11
C ASN A 56 20.53 6.13 7.57
N ARG A 57 19.58 6.48 6.71
CA ARG A 57 18.53 7.50 6.98
C ARG A 57 17.15 6.88 6.97
N PRO A 58 16.20 7.36 7.81
CA PRO A 58 14.80 7.02 7.68
C PRO A 58 14.31 7.23 6.25
N THR A 59 13.60 6.27 5.70
CA THR A 59 13.29 6.26 4.28
C THR A 59 11.80 6.06 4.04
N LEU A 60 11.21 6.87 3.17
CA LEU A 60 9.88 6.67 2.61
C LEU A 60 10.02 6.14 1.18
N VAL A 61 9.34 5.05 0.87
CA VAL A 61 9.22 4.50 -0.48
C VAL A 61 7.77 4.67 -0.93
N LEU A 62 7.56 5.51 -1.93
CA LEU A 62 6.23 5.85 -2.44
C LEU A 62 5.93 5.06 -3.71
N ALA A 63 4.83 4.32 -3.71
CA ALA A 63 4.32 3.54 -4.83
C ALA A 63 2.91 4.00 -5.25
N HIS A 64 2.57 3.85 -6.53
CA HIS A 64 1.30 4.36 -7.07
C HIS A 64 0.08 3.50 -6.70
N ASN A 65 0.24 2.25 -6.25
CA ASN A 65 -0.88 1.39 -5.86
C ASN A 65 -0.55 0.47 -4.68
N LYS A 66 -1.60 -0.11 -4.05
CA LYS A 66 -1.47 -0.99 -2.88
C LYS A 66 -0.67 -2.27 -3.19
N THR A 67 -0.84 -2.85 -4.37
CA THR A 67 -0.20 -4.12 -4.76
C THR A 67 1.32 -3.95 -4.92
N LEU A 68 1.75 -2.89 -5.61
CA LEU A 68 3.18 -2.59 -5.76
C LEU A 68 3.80 -2.24 -4.41
N ALA A 69 3.11 -1.44 -3.58
CA ALA A 69 3.58 -1.13 -2.24
C ALA A 69 3.73 -2.39 -1.37
N ALA A 70 2.80 -3.35 -1.47
CA ALA A 70 2.88 -4.62 -0.76
C ALA A 70 4.08 -5.46 -1.23
N GLN A 71 4.30 -5.55 -2.54
CA GLN A 71 5.45 -6.25 -3.11
C GLN A 71 6.77 -5.64 -2.63
N LEU A 72 6.92 -4.32 -2.74
CA LEU A 72 8.12 -3.61 -2.26
C LEU A 72 8.34 -3.81 -0.77
N CYS A 73 7.28 -3.72 0.04
CA CYS A 73 7.37 -3.95 1.48
C CYS A 73 7.87 -5.37 1.80
N SER A 74 7.38 -6.39 1.07
CA SER A 74 7.87 -7.77 1.21
C SER A 74 9.33 -7.91 0.82
N GLU A 75 9.75 -7.32 -0.30
CA GLU A 75 11.14 -7.34 -0.76
C GLU A 75 12.07 -6.63 0.25
N PHE A 76 11.67 -5.46 0.77
CA PHE A 76 12.46 -4.76 1.80
C PHE A 76 12.53 -5.52 3.13
N ARG A 77 11.48 -6.23 3.54
CA ARG A 77 11.50 -7.10 4.73
C ARG A 77 12.46 -8.28 4.58
N GLU A 78 12.61 -8.82 3.37
CA GLU A 78 13.61 -9.84 3.07
C GLU A 78 15.04 -9.27 3.16
N PHE A 79 15.24 -8.03 2.69
CA PHE A 79 16.55 -7.36 2.75
C PHE A 79 16.90 -6.82 4.14
N PHE A 80 15.92 -6.44 4.94
CA PHE A 80 16.12 -5.82 6.25
C PHE A 80 15.29 -6.51 7.36
N PRO A 81 15.57 -7.80 7.62
CA PRO A 81 14.78 -8.58 8.59
C PRO A 81 14.89 -8.09 10.04
N ASP A 82 15.96 -7.37 10.38
CA ASP A 82 16.24 -6.87 11.73
C ASP A 82 15.85 -5.39 11.91
N ASN A 83 15.47 -4.71 10.82
CA ASN A 83 15.09 -3.30 10.83
C ASN A 83 13.56 -3.13 10.72
N ALA A 84 13.07 -1.92 11.00
CA ALA A 84 11.65 -1.64 10.88
C ALA A 84 11.28 -1.39 9.40
N VAL A 85 10.57 -2.34 8.79
CA VAL A 85 9.99 -2.17 7.45
C VAL A 85 8.48 -2.17 7.58
N GLU A 86 7.92 -0.99 7.48
CA GLU A 86 6.53 -0.67 7.76
C GLU A 86 5.71 -0.46 6.49
N TYR A 87 4.41 -0.73 6.60
CA TYR A 87 3.49 -0.63 5.48
C TYR A 87 2.40 0.40 5.77
N PHE A 88 2.26 1.41 4.91
CA PHE A 88 1.31 2.50 5.11
C PHE A 88 0.48 2.75 3.86
N ILE A 89 -0.75 2.20 3.83
CA ILE A 89 -1.70 2.37 2.71
C ILE A 89 -3.05 2.84 3.23
N SER A 90 -4.01 3.06 2.34
CA SER A 90 -5.40 3.31 2.73
C SER A 90 -5.97 2.08 3.46
N TYR A 91 -6.48 2.29 4.67
CA TYR A 91 -7.04 1.23 5.53
C TYR A 91 -8.46 0.80 5.15
N TYR A 92 -9.02 1.36 4.08
CA TYR A 92 -10.32 0.95 3.58
C TYR A 92 -10.18 -0.23 2.61
N ASP A 93 -10.91 -1.34 2.87
CA ASP A 93 -11.12 -2.42 1.90
C ASP A 93 -12.08 -1.98 0.81
N TYR A 94 -13.15 -1.32 1.24
CA TYR A 94 -14.11 -0.63 0.39
C TYR A 94 -14.22 0.82 0.84
N TYR A 95 -14.23 1.75 -0.10
CA TYR A 95 -14.37 3.17 0.17
C TYR A 95 -15.24 3.86 -0.87
N GLN A 96 -16.44 4.24 -0.46
CA GLN A 96 -17.29 5.16 -1.19
C GLN A 96 -17.23 6.52 -0.49
N PRO A 97 -16.58 7.52 -1.10
CA PRO A 97 -16.52 8.84 -0.51
C PRO A 97 -17.91 9.48 -0.46
N GLU A 98 -18.17 10.23 0.60
CA GLU A 98 -19.34 11.10 0.67
C GLU A 98 -19.37 12.04 -0.54
N ALA A 99 -20.51 12.13 -1.22
CA ALA A 99 -20.67 12.99 -2.39
C ALA A 99 -22.11 13.49 -2.52
N TYR A 100 -22.30 14.59 -3.20
CA TYR A 100 -23.60 15.09 -3.58
C TYR A 100 -23.66 15.41 -5.05
N ILE A 101 -24.68 14.87 -5.72
CA ILE A 101 -24.92 15.05 -7.15
C ILE A 101 -26.12 15.99 -7.33
N ALA A 102 -25.83 17.26 -7.52
CA ALA A 102 -26.85 18.32 -7.53
C ALA A 102 -27.94 18.16 -8.60
N HIS A 103 -27.61 17.65 -9.80
CA HIS A 103 -28.56 17.51 -10.89
C HIS A 103 -29.62 16.40 -10.68
N THR A 104 -29.32 15.41 -9.80
CA THR A 104 -30.25 14.34 -9.44
C THR A 104 -30.74 14.47 -8.00
N ASP A 105 -30.33 15.49 -7.25
CA ASP A 105 -30.54 15.65 -5.80
C ASP A 105 -30.22 14.37 -5.02
N THR A 106 -29.09 13.72 -5.39
CA THR A 106 -28.68 12.45 -4.80
C THR A 106 -27.53 12.69 -3.84
N TYR A 107 -27.78 12.43 -2.56
CA TYR A 107 -26.72 12.36 -1.57
C TYR A 107 -26.21 10.93 -1.45
N ILE A 108 -24.91 10.77 -1.58
CA ILE A 108 -24.18 9.51 -1.40
C ILE A 108 -23.51 9.59 -0.03
N GLU A 109 -23.99 8.80 0.90
CA GLU A 109 -23.37 8.72 2.22
C GLU A 109 -21.99 8.06 2.11
N LYS A 110 -21.07 8.48 3.00
CA LYS A 110 -19.79 7.80 3.13
C LYS A 110 -20.03 6.36 3.58
N ASP A 111 -19.63 5.41 2.74
CA ASP A 111 -19.65 3.99 3.08
C ASP A 111 -18.21 3.46 3.03
N SER A 112 -17.78 2.79 4.08
CA SER A 112 -16.42 2.29 4.17
C SER A 112 -16.31 1.13 5.14
N SER A 113 -15.60 0.08 4.73
CA SER A 113 -15.16 -0.98 5.61
C SER A 113 -13.67 -0.78 5.95
N VAL A 114 -13.38 -0.71 7.23
CA VAL A 114 -12.01 -0.56 7.73
C VAL A 114 -11.38 -1.94 7.87
N ASN A 115 -10.20 -2.10 7.28
CA ASN A 115 -9.38 -3.27 7.49
C ASN A 115 -8.55 -3.08 8.76
N GLU A 116 -8.85 -3.83 9.80
CA GLU A 116 -8.18 -3.73 11.11
C GLU A 116 -6.68 -4.02 11.04
N GLU A 117 -6.27 -4.93 10.16
CA GLU A 117 -4.86 -5.26 10.01
C GLU A 117 -4.09 -4.12 9.33
N ILE A 118 -4.67 -3.49 8.30
CA ILE A 118 -4.06 -2.31 7.67
C ILE A 118 -4.02 -1.13 8.64
N ASP A 119 -5.08 -0.93 9.44
CA ASP A 119 -5.10 0.09 10.48
C ASP A 119 -3.98 -0.14 11.51
N ARG A 120 -3.79 -1.38 11.96
CA ARG A 120 -2.68 -1.77 12.83
C ARG A 120 -1.32 -1.43 12.21
N LEU A 121 -1.12 -1.76 10.92
CA LEU A 121 0.14 -1.48 10.21
C LEU A 121 0.41 0.02 10.10
N ARG A 122 -0.64 0.84 9.95
CA ARG A 122 -0.49 2.31 9.95
C ARG A 122 -0.04 2.84 11.31
N HIS A 123 -0.63 2.32 12.39
CA HIS A 123 -0.17 2.65 13.76
C HIS A 123 1.26 2.16 14.01
N SER A 124 1.63 0.97 13.51
CA SER A 124 3.00 0.47 13.57
C SER A 124 3.98 1.42 12.88
N ALA A 125 3.66 1.89 11.68
CA ALA A 125 4.52 2.82 10.94
C ALA A 125 4.73 4.14 11.68
N THR A 126 3.68 4.74 12.23
CA THR A 126 3.79 6.01 12.97
C THR A 126 4.53 5.87 14.28
N SER A 127 4.33 4.78 15.04
CA SER A 127 5.08 4.54 16.28
C SER A 127 6.56 4.26 16.00
N ALA A 128 6.87 3.44 14.98
CA ALA A 128 8.25 3.14 14.60
C ALA A 128 9.04 4.40 14.24
N LEU A 129 8.44 5.36 13.54
CA LEU A 129 9.08 6.64 13.20
C LEU A 129 9.46 7.48 14.42
N PHE A 130 8.76 7.33 15.55
CA PHE A 130 9.12 8.00 16.80
C PHE A 130 10.15 7.25 17.64
N GLU A 131 10.20 5.92 17.52
CA GLU A 131 11.06 5.08 18.36
C GLU A 131 12.42 4.81 17.75
N ARG A 132 12.52 4.79 16.40
CA ARG A 132 13.69 4.27 15.68
C ARG A 132 14.07 5.22 14.54
N ARG A 133 15.35 5.16 14.16
CA ARG A 133 15.85 5.83 12.96
C ARG A 133 16.03 4.88 11.77
N ASP A 134 16.15 3.58 12.01
CA ASP A 134 16.31 2.54 11.01
C ASP A 134 14.94 2.05 10.51
N VAL A 135 14.13 2.99 10.00
CA VAL A 135 12.76 2.76 9.54
C VAL A 135 12.63 2.98 8.04
N ILE A 136 12.07 2.00 7.35
CA ILE A 136 11.60 2.11 5.97
C ILE A 136 10.08 2.04 5.99
N VAL A 137 9.41 3.09 5.52
CA VAL A 137 7.95 3.04 5.33
C VAL A 137 7.66 2.92 3.84
N VAL A 138 7.01 1.84 3.45
CA VAL A 138 6.52 1.67 2.08
C VAL A 138 5.06 2.09 2.03
N SER A 139 4.76 3.11 1.24
CA SER A 139 3.43 3.74 1.20
C SER A 139 2.87 3.82 -0.21
N SER A 140 1.54 3.84 -0.28
CA SER A 140 0.85 4.35 -1.47
C SER A 140 0.66 5.87 -1.33
N VAL A 141 0.06 6.50 -2.35
CA VAL A 141 -0.27 7.93 -2.32
C VAL A 141 -1.20 8.35 -1.16
N SER A 142 -1.68 7.39 -0.36
CA SER A 142 -2.42 7.66 0.88
C SER A 142 -1.62 8.41 1.94
N CYS A 143 -0.28 8.43 1.86
CA CYS A 143 0.58 9.23 2.74
C CYS A 143 0.40 10.74 2.57
N LEU A 144 -0.24 11.19 1.47
CA LEU A 144 -0.51 12.60 1.20
C LEU A 144 -1.81 13.10 1.84
N TYR A 145 -2.64 12.19 2.36
CA TYR A 145 -3.88 12.57 3.05
C TYR A 145 -3.62 12.97 4.50
N GLY A 146 -4.56 13.79 5.01
CA GLY A 146 -4.55 14.23 6.39
C GLY A 146 -4.42 13.08 7.40
N LEU A 147 -3.51 13.26 8.35
CA LEU A 147 -3.28 12.41 9.50
C LEU A 147 -3.33 13.29 10.75
N GLY A 148 -3.39 12.70 11.94
CA GLY A 148 -3.31 13.46 13.19
C GLY A 148 -1.99 14.24 13.31
N ASP A 149 -1.99 15.25 14.15
CA ASP A 149 -0.77 16.03 14.42
C ASP A 149 0.27 15.17 15.14
N PRO A 150 1.50 15.00 14.60
CA PRO A 150 2.56 14.23 15.25
C PRO A 150 2.96 14.78 16.62
N ILE A 151 2.83 16.09 16.86
CA ILE A 151 3.14 16.72 18.15
C ILE A 151 2.10 16.26 19.18
N ASP A 152 0.81 16.31 18.83
CA ASP A 152 -0.27 15.84 19.71
C ASP A 152 -0.13 14.34 19.96
N TYR A 153 0.07 13.55 18.90
CA TYR A 153 0.23 12.10 18.99
C TYR A 153 1.38 11.73 19.92
N LYS A 154 2.54 12.38 19.78
CA LYS A 154 3.72 12.16 20.62
C LYS A 154 3.52 12.62 22.08
N SER A 155 2.86 13.76 22.28
CA SER A 155 2.64 14.32 23.63
C SER A 155 1.70 13.48 24.49
N MET A 156 0.84 12.67 23.84
CA MET A 156 -0.13 11.79 24.50
C MET A 156 0.39 10.36 24.73
N VAL A 157 1.65 10.07 24.39
CA VAL A 157 2.27 8.77 24.67
C VAL A 157 2.39 8.55 26.18
N ILE A 158 1.98 7.38 26.65
CA ILE A 158 2.12 6.96 28.04
C ILE A 158 3.43 6.19 28.17
N SER A 159 4.43 6.80 28.80
CA SER A 159 5.72 6.20 29.09
C SER A 159 5.73 5.67 30.51
N LEU A 160 6.02 4.38 30.70
CA LEU A 160 6.03 3.68 32.00
C LEU A 160 7.35 2.93 32.18
N ARG A 161 7.88 2.97 33.40
CA ARG A 161 9.15 2.31 33.78
C ARG A 161 8.99 1.53 35.08
N VAL A 162 9.70 0.43 35.18
CA VAL A 162 9.81 -0.31 36.44
C VAL A 162 10.39 0.58 37.54
N GLY A 163 9.82 0.53 38.75
CA GLY A 163 10.16 1.39 39.89
C GLY A 163 9.55 2.79 39.85
N GLN A 164 8.78 3.13 38.80
CA GLN A 164 8.08 4.42 38.73
C GLN A 164 6.86 4.42 39.64
N VAL A 165 6.75 5.44 40.50
CA VAL A 165 5.56 5.67 41.34
C VAL A 165 4.57 6.51 40.56
N ARG A 166 3.40 5.95 40.26
CA ARG A 166 2.33 6.61 39.52
C ARG A 166 0.98 5.98 39.83
N PRO A 167 -0.01 6.77 40.30
CA PRO A 167 -1.33 6.24 40.61
C PRO A 167 -1.97 5.49 39.43
N LEU A 168 -2.45 4.29 39.70
CA LEU A 168 -3.11 3.45 38.69
C LEU A 168 -4.29 4.19 38.02
N ASP A 169 -5.11 4.90 38.78
CA ASP A 169 -6.26 5.67 38.28
C ASP A 169 -5.84 6.75 37.26
N GLU A 170 -4.66 7.36 37.44
CA GLU A 170 -4.13 8.32 36.45
C GLU A 170 -3.82 7.64 35.12
N ILE A 171 -3.22 6.45 35.17
CA ILE A 171 -2.89 5.66 33.98
C ILE A 171 -4.15 5.21 33.26
N LEU A 172 -5.15 4.71 33.98
CA LEU A 172 -6.44 4.29 33.41
C LEU A 172 -7.14 5.45 32.71
N ARG A 173 -7.15 6.64 33.32
CA ARG A 173 -7.72 7.86 32.73
C ARG A 173 -6.97 8.23 31.45
N LYS A 174 -5.64 8.23 31.47
CA LYS A 174 -4.83 8.49 30.27
C LYS A 174 -5.03 7.48 29.16
N LEU A 175 -5.20 6.19 29.46
CA LEU A 175 -5.54 5.17 28.47
C LEU A 175 -6.87 5.49 27.75
N THR A 176 -7.88 5.94 28.51
CA THR A 176 -9.17 6.36 27.91
C THR A 176 -9.00 7.64 27.06
N GLU A 177 -8.19 8.60 27.51
CA GLU A 177 -7.89 9.82 26.74
C GLU A 177 -7.21 9.51 25.41
N ILE A 178 -6.33 8.50 25.35
CA ILE A 178 -5.66 8.05 24.14
C ILE A 178 -6.44 6.98 23.37
N ARG A 179 -7.74 6.86 23.64
CA ARG A 179 -8.70 6.03 22.90
C ARG A 179 -8.58 4.53 23.09
N TYR A 180 -8.03 4.05 24.21
CA TYR A 180 -8.18 2.66 24.60
C TYR A 180 -9.49 2.46 25.33
N GLU A 181 -10.15 1.34 25.05
CA GLU A 181 -11.42 0.94 25.68
C GLU A 181 -11.14 -0.07 26.81
N ARG A 182 -11.79 0.12 27.96
CA ARG A 182 -11.75 -0.89 29.01
C ARG A 182 -12.69 -2.04 28.67
N ASN A 183 -12.14 -3.25 28.55
CA ASN A 183 -12.95 -4.45 28.36
C ASN A 183 -12.28 -5.63 29.06
N ASP A 184 -12.87 -6.07 30.16
CA ASP A 184 -12.33 -7.15 30.99
C ASP A 184 -12.68 -8.55 30.44
N ILE A 185 -13.59 -8.65 29.46
CA ILE A 185 -14.09 -9.90 28.86
C ILE A 185 -13.42 -10.15 27.51
N ASP A 186 -13.60 -9.22 26.57
CA ASP A 186 -13.00 -9.28 25.23
C ASP A 186 -11.72 -8.46 25.20
N PHE A 187 -10.58 -9.16 25.33
CA PHE A 187 -9.27 -8.54 25.32
C PHE A 187 -8.68 -8.62 23.92
N SER A 188 -8.99 -7.63 23.12
CA SER A 188 -8.54 -7.47 21.73
C SER A 188 -7.77 -6.15 21.55
N ARG A 189 -7.30 -5.87 20.35
CA ARG A 189 -6.54 -4.66 20.01
C ARG A 189 -7.29 -3.38 20.44
N ASN A 190 -6.56 -2.36 20.88
CA ASN A 190 -7.08 -1.07 21.41
C ASN A 190 -7.82 -1.17 22.73
N LYS A 191 -7.69 -2.29 23.46
CA LYS A 191 -8.36 -2.49 24.74
C LYS A 191 -7.37 -2.66 25.88
N PHE A 192 -7.84 -2.34 27.08
CA PHE A 192 -7.15 -2.65 28.31
C PHE A 192 -8.10 -3.32 29.30
N ARG A 193 -7.53 -4.09 30.21
CA ARG A 193 -8.27 -4.70 31.31
C ARG A 193 -7.49 -4.62 32.61
N LEU A 194 -8.21 -4.61 33.72
CA LEU A 194 -7.65 -4.52 35.06
C LEU A 194 -8.11 -5.70 35.92
N ARG A 195 -7.17 -6.42 36.51
CA ARG A 195 -7.43 -7.54 37.42
C ARG A 195 -6.61 -7.38 38.70
N GLY A 196 -7.24 -6.88 39.78
CA GLY A 196 -6.52 -6.49 40.97
C GLY A 196 -5.49 -5.39 40.68
N ASP A 197 -4.24 -5.63 41.05
CA ASP A 197 -3.12 -4.70 40.83
C ASP A 197 -2.39 -4.95 39.49
N THR A 198 -3.02 -5.68 38.57
CA THR A 198 -2.44 -6.00 37.27
C THR A 198 -3.23 -5.34 36.15
N LEU A 199 -2.58 -4.43 35.44
CA LEU A 199 -3.09 -3.77 34.23
C LEU A 199 -2.54 -4.48 32.99
N GLU A 200 -3.41 -4.89 32.09
CA GLU A 200 -3.03 -5.43 30.79
C GLU A 200 -3.55 -4.50 29.67
N VAL A 201 -2.69 -4.16 28.71
CA VAL A 201 -2.98 -3.28 27.58
C VAL A 201 -2.61 -3.98 26.29
N TYR A 202 -3.53 -4.00 25.32
CA TYR A 202 -3.26 -4.51 23.98
C TYR A 202 -3.03 -3.33 23.02
N PRO A 203 -1.77 -3.00 22.68
CA PRO A 203 -1.45 -1.83 21.88
C PRO A 203 -2.07 -1.85 20.48
N ALA A 204 -2.40 -0.67 19.96
CA ALA A 204 -2.97 -0.48 18.63
C ALA A 204 -2.08 -1.01 17.49
N TYR A 205 -0.78 -1.01 17.69
CA TYR A 205 0.26 -1.32 16.71
C TYR A 205 0.85 -2.73 16.85
N TRP A 206 0.42 -3.52 17.84
CA TRP A 206 0.89 -4.88 18.06
C TRP A 206 -0.08 -5.93 17.51
N SER A 207 0.45 -7.12 17.20
CA SER A 207 -0.32 -8.30 16.82
C SER A 207 0.05 -9.47 17.73
N GLY A 208 -0.95 -10.16 18.29
CA GLY A 208 -0.78 -11.36 19.11
C GLY A 208 -0.13 -11.14 20.48
N ARG A 209 0.38 -9.94 20.78
CA ARG A 209 1.05 -9.62 22.05
C ARG A 209 0.39 -8.46 22.76
N ALA A 210 0.51 -8.46 24.10
CA ALA A 210 0.02 -7.39 24.95
C ALA A 210 1.05 -7.04 26.03
N ILE A 211 0.83 -5.96 26.72
CA ILE A 211 1.67 -5.48 27.82
C ILE A 211 0.95 -5.82 29.12
N ARG A 212 1.65 -6.40 30.07
CA ARG A 212 1.20 -6.57 31.45
C ARG A 212 2.06 -5.73 32.37
N ILE A 213 1.40 -4.93 33.21
CA ILE A 213 2.01 -4.03 34.18
C ILE A 213 1.48 -4.44 35.55
N GLU A 214 2.38 -4.86 36.42
CA GLU A 214 2.07 -5.31 37.78
C GLU A 214 2.46 -4.18 38.76
N PHE A 215 1.55 -3.83 39.66
CA PHE A 215 1.72 -2.75 40.62
C PHE A 215 1.87 -3.30 42.03
N PHE A 216 2.67 -2.62 42.85
CA PHE A 216 2.69 -2.75 44.29
C PHE A 216 2.31 -1.38 44.89
N GLY A 217 1.03 -1.25 45.26
CA GLY A 217 0.45 0.08 45.51
C GLY A 217 0.47 0.97 44.26
N ASP A 218 1.11 2.14 44.35
CA ASP A 218 1.27 3.05 43.22
C ASP A 218 2.61 2.88 42.48
N GLU A 219 3.46 1.95 42.92
CA GLU A 219 4.75 1.66 42.27
C GLU A 219 4.60 0.56 41.22
N ILE A 220 5.18 0.75 40.05
CA ILE A 220 5.27 -0.26 38.99
C ILE A 220 6.36 -1.26 39.37
N ASP A 221 5.94 -2.45 39.85
CA ASP A 221 6.85 -3.51 40.25
C ASP A 221 7.47 -4.22 39.04
N ARG A 222 6.67 -4.47 38.01
CA ARG A 222 7.10 -5.25 36.84
C ARG A 222 6.34 -4.88 35.57
N ILE A 223 7.06 -4.92 34.44
CA ILE A 223 6.46 -4.78 33.11
C ILE A 223 6.88 -6.01 32.29
N SER A 224 5.92 -6.64 31.59
CA SER A 224 6.18 -7.81 30.75
C SER A 224 5.39 -7.74 29.44
N GLU A 225 5.99 -8.27 28.38
CA GLU A 225 5.27 -8.62 27.17
C GLU A 225 4.66 -10.02 27.36
N ILE A 226 3.40 -10.13 27.02
CA ILE A 226 2.63 -11.37 27.13
C ILE A 226 2.00 -11.73 25.80
N ASN A 227 1.79 -13.02 25.58
CA ASN A 227 0.91 -13.47 24.49
C ASN A 227 -0.53 -13.09 24.82
N ALA A 228 -1.18 -12.34 23.95
CA ALA A 228 -2.52 -11.77 24.20
C ALA A 228 -3.61 -12.83 24.40
N VAL A 229 -3.45 -14.03 23.78
CA VAL A 229 -4.42 -15.13 23.84
C VAL A 229 -4.19 -16.01 25.07
N THR A 230 -2.94 -16.42 25.31
CA THR A 230 -2.61 -17.37 26.38
C THR A 230 -2.29 -16.68 27.71
N GLY A 231 -1.94 -15.40 27.70
CA GLY A 231 -1.47 -14.64 28.86
C GLY A 231 -0.07 -15.05 29.34
N MET A 232 0.64 -15.90 28.60
CA MET A 232 2.00 -16.33 28.96
C MET A 232 2.99 -15.18 28.76
N VAL A 233 3.89 -15.01 29.73
CA VAL A 233 4.98 -14.01 29.63
C VAL A 233 5.99 -14.48 28.58
N GLU A 234 6.28 -13.60 27.61
CA GLU A 234 7.29 -13.81 26.58
C GLU A 234 8.63 -13.22 27.00
N ARG A 235 8.61 -11.99 27.55
CA ARG A 235 9.81 -11.34 28.09
C ARG A 235 9.46 -10.28 29.14
N TYR A 236 10.42 -9.96 30.00
CA TYR A 236 10.37 -8.81 30.91
C TYR A 236 11.06 -7.60 30.27
N ILE A 237 10.51 -6.42 30.50
CA ILE A 237 11.02 -5.16 29.95
C ILE A 237 11.08 -4.08 31.07
N GLU A 238 12.05 -3.19 30.98
CA GLU A 238 12.26 -2.12 31.96
C GLU A 238 11.43 -0.86 31.66
N HIS A 239 11.02 -0.70 30.39
CA HIS A 239 10.32 0.49 29.92
C HIS A 239 9.39 0.15 28.77
N ILE A 240 8.23 0.81 28.73
CA ILE A 240 7.30 0.75 27.61
C ILE A 240 6.72 2.14 27.31
N ALA A 241 6.54 2.42 26.02
CA ALA A 241 5.78 3.56 25.50
C ALA A 241 4.47 3.05 24.87
N ILE A 242 3.33 3.50 25.37
CA ILE A 242 2.01 3.15 24.84
C ILE A 242 1.53 4.33 24.00
N TYR A 243 1.43 4.11 22.68
CA TYR A 243 0.97 5.10 21.72
C TYR A 243 -0.56 5.15 21.63
N PRO A 244 -1.16 6.28 21.24
CA PRO A 244 -2.59 6.40 21.07
C PRO A 244 -3.19 5.36 20.12
N ALA A 245 -4.42 4.91 20.40
CA ALA A 245 -5.17 3.98 19.57
C ALA A 245 -5.87 4.67 18.36
N SER A 246 -5.68 5.97 18.21
CA SER A 246 -6.16 6.76 17.06
C SER A 246 -5.12 7.81 16.69
N HIS A 247 -4.97 8.09 15.40
CA HIS A 247 -4.13 9.20 14.95
C HIS A 247 -4.79 10.57 15.24
N TYR A 248 -6.12 10.61 15.35
CA TYR A 248 -6.87 11.83 15.65
C TYR A 248 -7.12 11.94 17.16
N VAL A 249 -6.08 12.24 17.90
CA VAL A 249 -6.15 12.51 19.34
C VAL A 249 -5.84 13.99 19.58
N ALA A 250 -6.56 14.59 20.53
CA ALA A 250 -6.33 15.94 20.97
C ALA A 250 -6.60 16.04 22.47
N SER A 251 -5.89 16.92 23.17
CA SER A 251 -6.16 17.18 24.59
C SER A 251 -7.59 17.70 24.76
N ARG A 252 -8.13 17.49 25.95
CA ARG A 252 -9.48 17.98 26.31
C ARG A 252 -9.65 19.47 26.04
N GLU A 253 -8.65 20.28 26.42
CA GLU A 253 -8.66 21.73 26.19
C GLU A 253 -8.69 22.10 24.71
N LYS A 254 -7.94 21.36 23.86
CA LYS A 254 -7.99 21.55 22.40
C LYS A 254 -9.34 21.17 21.83
N MET A 255 -9.96 20.09 22.32
CA MET A 255 -11.26 19.65 21.87
C MET A 255 -12.37 20.63 22.28
N GLU A 256 -12.36 21.15 23.50
CA GLU A 256 -13.31 22.17 23.95
C GLU A 256 -13.22 23.45 23.10
N ARG A 257 -12.01 23.91 22.78
CA ARG A 257 -11.80 25.04 21.85
C ARG A 257 -12.30 24.73 20.43
N ALA A 258 -12.00 23.54 19.94
CA ALA A 258 -12.45 23.11 18.61
C ALA A 258 -13.99 23.07 18.51
N MET A 259 -14.67 22.54 19.51
CA MET A 259 -16.15 22.51 19.55
C MET A 259 -16.76 23.92 19.54
N ALA A 260 -16.17 24.86 20.27
CA ALA A 260 -16.61 26.26 20.26
C ALA A 260 -16.42 26.91 18.87
N GLU A 261 -15.30 26.63 18.21
CA GLU A 261 -15.01 27.13 16.86
C GLU A 261 -15.93 26.49 15.80
N ILE A 262 -16.16 25.17 15.86
CA ILE A 262 -17.11 24.46 14.99
C ILE A 262 -18.51 25.06 15.12
N ARG A 263 -18.97 25.35 16.33
CA ARG A 263 -20.27 25.99 16.58
C ARG A 263 -20.32 27.38 15.94
N ARG A 264 -19.30 28.20 16.15
CA ARG A 264 -19.20 29.53 15.54
C ARG A 264 -19.24 29.46 14.02
N GLU A 265 -18.44 28.60 13.40
CA GLU A 265 -18.41 28.40 11.94
C GLU A 265 -19.80 27.94 11.42
N CYS A 266 -20.49 27.07 12.17
CA CYS A 266 -21.86 26.64 11.84
C CYS A 266 -22.83 27.80 11.85
N ASP A 267 -22.83 28.63 12.90
CA ASP A 267 -23.73 29.77 13.02
C ASP A 267 -23.50 30.79 11.89
N GLU A 268 -22.23 31.06 11.55
CA GLU A 268 -21.85 31.91 10.42
C GLU A 268 -22.34 31.34 9.08
N GLN A 269 -22.18 30.05 8.85
CA GLN A 269 -22.60 29.38 7.61
C GLN A 269 -24.13 29.31 7.49
N VAL A 270 -24.84 29.07 8.58
CA VAL A 270 -26.30 29.10 8.63
C VAL A 270 -26.84 30.51 8.31
N ALA A 271 -26.21 31.54 8.89
CA ALA A 271 -26.57 32.92 8.58
C ALA A 271 -26.33 33.26 7.11
N TRP A 272 -25.21 32.82 6.56
CA TRP A 272 -24.89 33.00 5.14
C TRP A 272 -25.90 32.32 4.22
N PHE A 273 -26.27 31.07 4.47
CA PHE A 273 -27.27 30.35 3.67
C PHE A 273 -28.63 31.04 3.74
N ARG A 274 -29.08 31.48 4.94
CA ARG A 274 -30.34 32.22 5.08
C ARG A 274 -30.32 33.54 4.31
N ALA A 275 -29.24 34.28 4.33
CA ALA A 275 -29.10 35.53 3.60
C ALA A 275 -29.13 35.35 2.08
N HIS A 276 -28.89 34.11 1.58
CA HIS A 276 -28.93 33.76 0.17
C HIS A 276 -30.13 32.89 -0.21
N ASP A 277 -31.21 32.90 0.60
CA ASP A 277 -32.45 32.13 0.40
C ASP A 277 -32.27 30.62 0.28
N LYS A 278 -31.16 30.07 0.85
CA LYS A 278 -30.87 28.66 0.90
C LYS A 278 -31.29 28.03 2.22
N LEU A 279 -32.61 27.97 2.45
CA LEU A 279 -33.18 27.57 3.75
C LEU A 279 -32.97 26.08 4.04
N LEU A 280 -32.99 25.23 3.01
CA LEU A 280 -32.77 23.79 3.14
C LEU A 280 -31.34 23.48 3.53
N GLU A 281 -30.35 24.15 2.89
CA GLU A 281 -28.94 24.03 3.19
C GLU A 281 -28.61 24.52 4.60
N ALA A 282 -29.25 25.62 5.02
CA ALA A 282 -29.13 26.13 6.38
C ALA A 282 -29.62 25.13 7.43
N GLN A 283 -30.74 24.46 7.17
CA GLN A 283 -31.29 23.44 8.06
C GLN A 283 -30.39 22.21 8.09
N ARG A 284 -29.93 21.70 6.92
CA ARG A 284 -29.07 20.52 6.81
C ARG A 284 -27.77 20.70 7.62
N ILE A 285 -27.06 21.82 7.40
CA ILE A 285 -25.78 22.05 8.08
C ILE A 285 -25.96 22.23 9.59
N ALA A 286 -26.98 22.95 10.02
CA ALA A 286 -27.27 23.12 11.45
C ALA A 286 -27.59 21.79 12.13
N GLN A 287 -28.44 20.97 11.54
CA GLN A 287 -28.83 19.66 12.08
C GLN A 287 -27.62 18.73 12.18
N ARG A 288 -26.83 18.63 11.10
CA ARG A 288 -25.65 17.77 11.05
C ARG A 288 -24.60 18.19 12.07
N THR A 289 -24.26 19.48 12.10
CA THR A 289 -23.20 19.98 12.98
C THR A 289 -23.59 19.87 14.46
N ASN A 290 -24.86 20.15 14.82
CA ASN A 290 -25.33 19.98 16.19
C ASN A 290 -25.24 18.51 16.65
N TYR A 291 -25.64 17.57 15.80
CA TYR A 291 -25.49 16.14 16.08
C TYR A 291 -24.00 15.75 16.26
N ASP A 292 -23.11 16.20 15.38
CA ASP A 292 -21.67 15.93 15.49
C ASP A 292 -21.10 16.54 16.79
N LEU A 293 -21.53 17.73 17.21
CA LEU A 293 -21.11 18.37 18.47
C LEU A 293 -21.62 17.63 19.71
N GLU A 294 -22.85 17.09 19.68
CA GLU A 294 -23.36 16.23 20.75
C GLU A 294 -22.52 14.97 20.90
N MET A 295 -22.23 14.30 19.80
CA MET A 295 -21.38 13.10 19.79
C MET A 295 -19.95 13.40 20.30
N LEU A 296 -19.37 14.53 19.91
CA LEU A 296 -18.06 14.97 20.41
C LEU A 296 -18.07 15.26 21.91
N THR A 297 -19.19 15.77 22.45
CA THR A 297 -19.34 16.08 23.87
C THR A 297 -19.49 14.80 24.69
N GLU A 298 -20.35 13.86 24.26
CA GLU A 298 -20.69 12.66 25.03
C GLU A 298 -19.65 11.55 24.92
N ILE A 299 -19.14 11.31 23.70
CA ILE A 299 -18.26 10.19 23.39
C ILE A 299 -16.83 10.67 23.05
N GLY A 300 -16.69 11.96 22.75
CA GLY A 300 -15.43 12.56 22.27
C GLY A 300 -15.07 12.19 20.82
N PHE A 301 -16.00 11.63 20.05
CA PHE A 301 -15.83 11.21 18.67
C PHE A 301 -17.14 11.39 17.89
N CYS A 302 -17.05 11.71 16.60
CA CYS A 302 -18.19 11.68 15.68
C CYS A 302 -17.80 11.07 14.33
N THR A 303 -18.78 10.53 13.62
CA THR A 303 -18.54 10.00 12.26
C THR A 303 -18.17 11.13 11.31
N GLY A 304 -16.99 11.04 10.68
CA GLY A 304 -16.47 12.09 9.82
C GLY A 304 -15.70 13.18 10.57
N ILE A 305 -15.19 12.90 11.78
CA ILE A 305 -14.36 13.81 12.59
C ILE A 305 -13.20 14.41 11.80
N GLU A 306 -12.69 13.71 10.79
CA GLU A 306 -11.65 14.19 9.90
C GLU A 306 -12.02 15.49 9.17
N ASN A 307 -13.31 15.77 8.94
CA ASN A 307 -13.76 17.02 8.32
C ASN A 307 -13.56 18.24 9.22
N TYR A 308 -13.38 18.01 10.51
CA TYR A 308 -13.06 19.03 11.50
C TYR A 308 -11.57 19.10 11.85
N SER A 309 -10.71 18.32 11.17
CA SER A 309 -9.28 18.19 11.50
C SER A 309 -8.55 19.53 11.55
N ARG A 310 -8.87 20.47 10.64
CA ARG A 310 -8.31 21.83 10.67
C ARG A 310 -8.56 22.53 12.01
N VAL A 311 -9.81 22.51 12.44
CA VAL A 311 -10.27 23.20 13.66
C VAL A 311 -9.69 22.50 14.90
N ILE A 312 -9.71 21.17 14.93
CA ILE A 312 -9.15 20.38 16.05
C ILE A 312 -7.65 20.65 16.22
N GLN A 313 -6.92 20.73 15.11
CA GLN A 313 -5.48 21.04 15.11
C GLN A 313 -5.19 22.54 15.33
N GLY A 314 -6.20 23.42 15.31
CA GLY A 314 -6.03 24.86 15.44
C GLY A 314 -5.31 25.51 14.25
N ARG A 315 -5.38 24.91 13.07
CA ARG A 315 -4.74 25.42 11.85
C ARG A 315 -5.55 26.56 11.23
N ALA A 316 -4.85 27.52 10.60
CA ALA A 316 -5.51 28.57 9.83
C ALA A 316 -6.19 27.98 8.57
N PRO A 317 -7.30 28.59 8.09
CA PRO A 317 -7.94 28.18 6.85
C PRO A 317 -6.98 28.17 5.66
N GLY A 318 -7.08 27.13 4.81
CA GLY A 318 -6.26 26.96 3.62
C GLY A 318 -4.85 26.40 3.85
N THR A 319 -4.41 26.25 5.11
CA THR A 319 -3.10 25.65 5.39
C THR A 319 -3.05 24.16 5.05
N PRO A 320 -1.87 23.63 4.65
CA PRO A 320 -1.74 22.21 4.32
C PRO A 320 -2.07 21.32 5.52
N PRO A 321 -2.69 20.16 5.31
CA PRO A 321 -2.93 19.19 6.38
C PRO A 321 -1.61 18.59 6.86
N THR A 322 -1.60 18.13 8.11
CA THR A 322 -0.56 17.25 8.62
C THR A 322 -0.72 15.87 8.01
N THR A 323 0.34 15.28 7.53
CA THR A 323 0.36 14.01 6.80
C THR A 323 1.41 13.06 7.35
N LEU A 324 1.56 11.87 6.78
CA LEU A 324 2.65 10.96 7.17
C LEU A 324 4.04 11.59 7.01
N LEU A 325 4.22 12.49 6.04
CA LEU A 325 5.49 13.19 5.82
C LEU A 325 5.94 14.00 7.05
N ASP A 326 4.99 14.49 7.84
CA ASP A 326 5.26 15.27 9.04
C ASP A 326 5.68 14.41 10.26
N TYR A 327 5.58 13.08 10.15
CA TYR A 327 6.09 12.13 11.16
C TYR A 327 7.56 11.76 10.93
N PHE A 328 8.07 12.00 9.72
CA PHE A 328 9.47 11.76 9.41
C PHE A 328 10.37 12.87 9.99
N PRO A 329 11.62 12.56 10.34
CA PRO A 329 12.61 13.59 10.64
C PRO A 329 13.01 14.34 9.35
N ASP A 330 13.52 15.56 9.50
CA ASP A 330 13.85 16.45 8.38
C ASP A 330 14.84 15.88 7.36
N ASP A 331 15.69 14.94 7.78
CA ASP A 331 16.73 14.32 6.96
C ASP A 331 16.29 13.04 6.25
N PHE A 332 15.00 12.73 6.21
CA PHE A 332 14.53 11.51 5.56
C PHE A 332 14.80 11.50 4.05
N LEU A 333 14.93 10.29 3.51
CA LEU A 333 15.10 10.04 2.09
C LEU A 333 13.78 9.57 1.48
N LEU A 334 13.42 10.12 0.31
CA LEU A 334 12.27 9.66 -0.45
C LEU A 334 12.70 8.93 -1.71
N PHE A 335 12.22 7.70 -1.88
CA PHE A 335 12.19 7.01 -3.18
C PHE A 335 10.78 7.06 -3.74
N VAL A 336 10.64 7.49 -4.99
CA VAL A 336 9.37 7.46 -5.72
C VAL A 336 9.45 6.38 -6.79
N ASP A 337 8.87 5.22 -6.50
CA ASP A 337 8.89 4.09 -7.45
C ASP A 337 7.83 4.29 -8.54
N GLU A 338 8.15 3.84 -9.75
CA GLU A 338 7.40 4.12 -10.99
C GLU A 338 6.95 5.60 -11.06
N SER A 339 7.92 6.49 -10.88
CA SER A 339 7.72 7.93 -10.62
C SER A 339 6.83 8.62 -11.65
N HIS A 340 6.94 8.24 -12.93
CA HIS A 340 6.13 8.77 -14.05
C HIS A 340 4.61 8.62 -13.83
N VAL A 341 4.18 7.59 -13.09
CA VAL A 341 2.77 7.36 -12.71
C VAL A 341 2.49 7.94 -11.33
N THR A 342 3.36 7.64 -10.36
CA THR A 342 3.18 8.03 -8.96
C THR A 342 3.04 9.53 -8.80
N LEU A 343 3.90 10.33 -9.45
CA LEU A 343 3.82 11.79 -9.41
C LEU A 343 2.58 12.35 -10.11
N SER A 344 2.14 11.68 -11.19
CA SER A 344 0.91 12.07 -11.89
C SER A 344 -0.32 11.88 -11.00
N GLN A 345 -0.36 10.80 -10.19
CA GLN A 345 -1.42 10.60 -9.19
C GLN A 345 -1.36 11.66 -8.08
N CYS A 346 -0.16 11.96 -7.55
CA CYS A 346 0.00 13.00 -6.54
C CYS A 346 -0.58 14.36 -7.00
N ARG A 347 -0.41 14.71 -8.29
CA ARG A 347 -0.98 15.94 -8.86
C ARG A 347 -2.51 15.89 -8.96
N ALA A 348 -3.06 14.76 -9.37
CA ALA A 348 -4.50 14.63 -9.65
C ALA A 348 -5.38 14.61 -8.41
N MET A 349 -4.87 14.14 -7.27
CA MET A 349 -5.67 13.85 -6.07
C MET A 349 -6.32 15.08 -5.46
N TYR A 350 -5.60 16.19 -5.40
CA TYR A 350 -6.11 17.43 -4.82
C TYR A 350 -7.34 17.98 -5.55
N ALA A 351 -7.28 18.06 -6.88
CA ALA A 351 -8.35 18.63 -7.70
C ALA A 351 -9.65 17.80 -7.60
N GLY A 352 -9.53 16.47 -7.62
CA GLY A 352 -10.66 15.56 -7.45
C GLY A 352 -11.36 15.68 -6.10
N ASP A 353 -10.58 15.78 -5.01
CA ASP A 353 -11.12 15.98 -3.66
C ASP A 353 -11.81 17.34 -3.53
N ARG A 354 -11.22 18.39 -4.05
CA ARG A 354 -11.78 19.76 -4.04
C ARG A 354 -13.13 19.83 -4.74
N SER A 355 -13.24 19.30 -5.95
CA SER A 355 -14.47 19.30 -6.74
C SER A 355 -15.63 18.59 -6.01
N ARG A 356 -15.33 17.47 -5.36
CA ARG A 356 -16.31 16.72 -4.56
C ARG A 356 -16.79 17.53 -3.34
N LYS A 357 -15.90 18.20 -2.64
CA LYS A 357 -16.20 19.01 -1.46
C LYS A 357 -16.94 20.31 -1.79
N ASP A 358 -16.70 20.89 -2.97
CA ASP A 358 -17.46 22.04 -3.43
C ASP A 358 -18.99 21.76 -3.42
N ALA A 359 -19.41 20.58 -3.88
CA ALA A 359 -20.80 20.18 -3.81
C ALA A 359 -21.28 20.01 -2.36
N LEU A 360 -20.51 19.33 -1.50
CA LEU A 360 -20.91 19.09 -0.10
C LEU A 360 -21.04 20.38 0.72
N VAL A 361 -20.16 21.34 0.54
CA VAL A 361 -20.18 22.61 1.26
C VAL A 361 -21.26 23.53 0.70
N ASN A 362 -21.38 23.68 -0.63
CA ASN A 362 -22.33 24.59 -1.26
C ASN A 362 -23.79 24.19 -1.07
N TYR A 363 -24.05 22.90 -0.77
CA TYR A 363 -25.39 22.36 -0.53
C TYR A 363 -25.65 21.98 0.95
N GLY A 364 -24.82 22.46 1.88
CA GLY A 364 -25.06 22.40 3.32
C GLY A 364 -24.84 21.02 3.96
N PHE A 365 -24.07 20.12 3.36
CA PHE A 365 -23.73 18.82 3.96
C PHE A 365 -22.50 18.89 4.84
N ARG A 366 -21.55 19.82 4.56
CA ARG A 366 -20.32 20.02 5.35
C ARG A 366 -20.03 21.50 5.54
N LEU A 367 -19.36 21.82 6.66
CA LEU A 367 -18.83 23.16 6.91
C LEU A 367 -17.64 23.49 6.00
N PRO A 368 -17.33 24.77 5.78
CA PRO A 368 -16.16 25.20 5.00
C PRO A 368 -14.84 24.63 5.49
N SER A 369 -14.68 24.36 6.80
CA SER A 369 -13.49 23.71 7.36
C SER A 369 -13.20 22.33 6.75
N ALA A 370 -14.22 21.64 6.21
CA ALA A 370 -14.05 20.37 5.51
C ALA A 370 -13.15 20.47 4.26
N TYR A 371 -13.01 21.65 3.65
CA TYR A 371 -12.07 21.87 2.55
C TYR A 371 -10.62 21.58 2.90
N ASP A 372 -10.25 21.77 4.18
CA ASP A 372 -8.89 21.61 4.66
C ASP A 372 -8.58 20.18 5.14
N ASN A 373 -9.58 19.28 5.12
CA ASN A 373 -9.39 17.84 5.19
C ASN A 373 -9.17 17.29 3.76
N ARG A 374 -8.00 17.43 3.24
CA ARG A 374 -7.66 17.18 1.85
C ARG A 374 -6.27 16.54 1.72
N PRO A 375 -5.93 15.94 0.58
CA PRO A 375 -4.53 15.60 0.31
C PRO A 375 -3.70 16.89 0.14
N LEU A 376 -2.40 16.77 0.31
CA LEU A 376 -1.47 17.82 -0.10
C LEU A 376 -1.66 18.12 -1.59
N ASN A 377 -1.58 19.39 -1.97
CA ASN A 377 -1.35 19.71 -3.37
C ASN A 377 0.10 19.43 -3.75
N PHE A 378 0.41 19.46 -5.03
CA PHE A 378 1.71 19.05 -5.52
C PHE A 378 2.87 19.98 -5.07
N GLU A 379 2.61 21.26 -4.90
CA GLU A 379 3.60 22.23 -4.40
C GLU A 379 3.87 22.02 -2.91
N GLU A 380 2.82 21.80 -2.11
CA GLU A 380 2.91 21.47 -0.69
C GLU A 380 3.67 20.15 -0.49
N PHE A 381 3.38 19.13 -1.31
CA PHE A 381 4.14 17.88 -1.31
C PHE A 381 5.62 18.15 -1.54
N ASN A 382 5.98 18.85 -2.62
CA ASN A 382 7.38 19.15 -2.95
C ASN A 382 8.09 19.98 -1.87
N SER A 383 7.36 20.89 -1.19
CA SER A 383 7.95 21.73 -0.13
C SER A 383 8.36 20.92 1.11
N LYS A 384 7.74 19.77 1.36
CA LYS A 384 8.04 18.87 2.49
C LYS A 384 9.20 17.91 2.21
N LEU A 385 9.68 17.83 0.96
CA LEU A 385 10.72 16.89 0.57
C LEU A 385 12.12 17.47 0.81
N ASN A 386 13.00 16.66 1.39
CA ASN A 386 14.42 16.97 1.53
C ASN A 386 15.18 16.48 0.27
N GLN A 387 15.46 15.19 0.17
CA GLN A 387 16.15 14.59 -0.97
C GLN A 387 15.32 13.45 -1.56
N VAL A 388 15.25 13.39 -2.90
CA VAL A 388 14.37 12.47 -3.62
C VAL A 388 15.14 11.71 -4.70
N VAL A 389 14.88 10.42 -4.79
CA VAL A 389 15.30 9.57 -5.90
C VAL A 389 14.06 9.08 -6.65
N TYR A 390 13.91 9.53 -7.87
CA TYR A 390 12.88 9.05 -8.79
C TYR A 390 13.33 7.75 -9.45
N VAL A 391 12.55 6.70 -9.28
CA VAL A 391 12.87 5.37 -9.80
C VAL A 391 11.90 5.03 -10.91
N SER A 392 12.39 4.86 -12.14
CA SER A 392 11.53 4.53 -13.28
C SER A 392 12.33 3.91 -14.42
N ALA A 393 11.70 3.05 -15.21
CA ALA A 393 12.23 2.60 -16.51
C ALA A 393 11.98 3.64 -17.62
N THR A 394 11.03 4.54 -17.41
CA THR A 394 10.55 5.56 -18.35
C THR A 394 10.23 6.86 -17.62
N PRO A 395 11.23 7.56 -17.04
CA PRO A 395 11.01 8.83 -16.35
C PRO A 395 10.31 9.84 -17.29
N ALA A 396 9.34 10.60 -16.76
CA ALA A 396 8.66 11.65 -17.49
C ALA A 396 9.50 12.92 -17.57
N ASP A 397 9.01 13.91 -18.32
CA ASP A 397 9.75 15.16 -18.51
C ASP A 397 9.98 15.93 -17.20
N TYR A 398 9.04 15.82 -16.25
CA TYR A 398 9.19 16.46 -14.95
C TYR A 398 10.43 15.97 -14.21
N GLU A 399 10.61 14.65 -14.09
CA GLU A 399 11.76 14.06 -13.40
C GLU A 399 13.08 14.39 -14.13
N LYS A 400 13.07 14.35 -15.47
CA LYS A 400 14.24 14.67 -16.28
C LYS A 400 14.68 16.14 -16.17
N GLN A 401 13.72 17.07 -16.09
CA GLN A 401 14.01 18.51 -15.97
C GLN A 401 14.46 18.91 -14.58
N ARG A 402 13.98 18.21 -13.55
CA ARG A 402 14.27 18.51 -12.15
C ARG A 402 15.50 17.79 -11.61
N SER A 403 15.89 16.70 -12.27
CA SER A 403 16.99 15.86 -11.81
C SER A 403 18.35 16.53 -12.03
N ASP A 404 19.11 16.66 -10.95
CA ASP A 404 20.50 17.10 -10.95
C ASP A 404 21.47 15.99 -11.40
N ASN A 405 21.03 14.72 -11.29
CA ASN A 405 21.81 13.54 -11.61
C ASN A 405 20.89 12.42 -12.11
N THR A 406 21.24 11.83 -13.25
CA THR A 406 20.55 10.65 -13.80
C THR A 406 21.51 9.48 -13.89
N VAL A 407 21.17 8.40 -13.20
CA VAL A 407 21.94 7.18 -13.17
C VAL A 407 21.21 6.09 -13.94
N GLU A 408 21.84 5.50 -14.96
CA GLU A 408 21.25 4.40 -15.72
C GLU A 408 21.58 3.04 -15.10
N GLN A 409 20.60 2.14 -15.11
CA GLN A 409 20.72 0.74 -14.71
C GLN A 409 20.04 -0.15 -15.73
N VAL A 410 20.74 -0.48 -16.81
CA VAL A 410 20.25 -1.22 -17.97
C VAL A 410 20.53 -2.72 -17.86
N ILE A 411 21.63 -3.08 -17.25
CA ILE A 411 22.08 -4.49 -17.14
C ILE A 411 21.20 -5.27 -16.16
N ARG A 412 20.62 -6.38 -16.64
CA ARG A 412 19.96 -7.38 -15.81
C ARG A 412 20.96 -8.42 -15.33
N PRO A 413 21.06 -8.67 -14.03
CA PRO A 413 21.96 -9.72 -13.49
C PRO A 413 21.72 -11.11 -14.07
N THR A 414 20.49 -11.39 -14.53
CA THR A 414 20.08 -12.66 -15.15
C THR A 414 20.56 -12.84 -16.59
N GLY A 415 21.12 -11.80 -17.19
CA GLY A 415 21.53 -11.78 -18.59
C GLY A 415 20.37 -11.68 -19.60
N LEU A 416 19.12 -11.58 -19.14
CA LEU A 416 17.96 -11.51 -20.03
C LEU A 416 17.97 -10.26 -20.90
N LEU A 417 17.85 -10.47 -22.20
CA LEU A 417 17.78 -9.40 -23.20
C LEU A 417 16.38 -8.78 -23.23
N ASP A 418 16.30 -7.52 -23.64
CA ASP A 418 15.01 -6.98 -24.07
C ASP A 418 14.46 -7.78 -25.26
N PRO A 419 13.11 -7.93 -25.38
CA PRO A 419 12.52 -8.76 -26.43
C PRO A 419 12.81 -8.20 -27.83
N VAL A 420 12.78 -9.06 -28.82
CA VAL A 420 12.74 -8.63 -30.23
C VAL A 420 11.38 -7.99 -30.47
N VAL A 421 11.37 -6.87 -31.19
CA VAL A 421 10.14 -6.18 -31.59
C VAL A 421 9.97 -6.30 -33.10
N GLU A 422 8.86 -6.90 -33.52
CA GLU A 422 8.48 -7.04 -34.92
C GLU A 422 7.27 -6.15 -35.22
N VAL A 423 7.29 -5.49 -36.37
CA VAL A 423 6.13 -4.76 -36.87
C VAL A 423 5.52 -5.58 -38.02
N ARG A 424 4.23 -5.93 -37.89
CA ARG A 424 3.50 -6.73 -38.89
C ARG A 424 2.26 -5.96 -39.35
N PRO A 425 1.76 -6.17 -40.59
CA PRO A 425 0.61 -5.46 -41.11
C PRO A 425 -0.67 -5.76 -40.31
N ILE A 426 -1.63 -4.82 -40.36
CA ILE A 426 -2.94 -5.00 -39.71
C ILE A 426 -3.79 -6.02 -40.49
N GLU A 427 -3.67 -6.05 -41.81
CA GLU A 427 -4.36 -7.04 -42.62
C GLU A 427 -3.95 -8.48 -42.25
N GLY A 428 -4.91 -9.31 -41.88
CA GLY A 428 -4.65 -10.67 -41.41
C GLY A 428 -4.12 -10.80 -39.97
N GLN A 429 -4.08 -9.71 -39.20
CA GLN A 429 -3.50 -9.68 -37.83
C GLN A 429 -4.11 -10.73 -36.90
N ILE A 430 -5.41 -11.06 -37.03
CA ILE A 430 -6.06 -12.00 -36.09
C ILE A 430 -5.65 -13.43 -36.43
N ASP A 431 -5.55 -13.81 -37.69
CA ASP A 431 -5.11 -15.14 -38.09
C ASP A 431 -3.64 -15.36 -37.76
N ASP A 432 -2.79 -14.37 -38.00
CA ASP A 432 -1.38 -14.37 -37.58
C ASP A 432 -1.24 -14.50 -36.05
N LEU A 433 -2.02 -13.72 -35.29
CA LEU A 433 -2.06 -13.78 -33.83
C LEU A 433 -2.47 -15.19 -33.33
N ILE A 434 -3.48 -15.82 -33.94
CA ILE A 434 -3.91 -17.18 -33.59
C ILE A 434 -2.79 -18.19 -33.84
N GLY A 435 -2.07 -18.05 -34.94
CA GLY A 435 -0.90 -18.89 -35.27
C GLY A 435 0.18 -18.77 -34.19
N GLU A 436 0.50 -17.56 -33.78
CA GLU A 436 1.50 -17.28 -32.73
C GLU A 436 1.03 -17.78 -31.35
N ILE A 437 -0.26 -17.60 -31.01
CA ILE A 437 -0.83 -18.12 -29.75
C ILE A 437 -0.67 -19.64 -29.70
N ASN A 438 -1.08 -20.35 -30.74
CA ASN A 438 -1.00 -21.82 -30.80
C ASN A 438 0.46 -22.29 -30.65
N HIS A 439 1.39 -21.63 -31.33
CA HIS A 439 2.82 -21.95 -31.22
C HIS A 439 3.33 -21.78 -29.77
N ARG A 440 2.90 -20.72 -29.04
CA ARG A 440 3.32 -20.45 -27.66
C ARG A 440 2.62 -21.38 -26.67
N SER A 441 1.32 -21.64 -26.86
CA SER A 441 0.55 -22.54 -26.02
C SER A 441 1.07 -23.97 -26.08
N ALA A 442 1.49 -24.43 -27.24
CA ALA A 442 2.14 -25.74 -27.42
C ALA A 442 3.44 -25.87 -26.59
N LYS A 443 4.14 -24.78 -26.34
CA LYS A 443 5.33 -24.70 -25.47
C LYS A 443 5.02 -24.38 -24.01
N ASN A 444 3.75 -24.41 -23.60
CA ASN A 444 3.29 -24.01 -22.27
C ASN A 444 3.68 -22.59 -21.88
N LYS A 445 3.73 -21.67 -22.84
CA LYS A 445 4.01 -20.23 -22.63
C LYS A 445 2.71 -19.44 -22.64
N ARG A 446 2.77 -18.20 -22.12
CA ARG A 446 1.62 -17.27 -22.01
C ARG A 446 1.76 -16.13 -22.99
N VAL A 447 0.61 -15.59 -23.38
CA VAL A 447 0.49 -14.50 -24.35
C VAL A 447 -0.31 -13.35 -23.72
N LEU A 448 0.18 -12.13 -23.88
CA LEU A 448 -0.58 -10.92 -23.57
C LEU A 448 -0.98 -10.22 -24.86
N VAL A 449 -2.24 -9.79 -24.97
CA VAL A 449 -2.75 -9.04 -26.12
C VAL A 449 -3.33 -7.72 -25.66
N THR A 450 -2.85 -6.62 -26.21
CA THR A 450 -3.34 -5.28 -25.88
C THR A 450 -4.19 -4.70 -26.99
N THR A 451 -5.39 -4.21 -26.62
CA THR A 451 -6.35 -3.54 -27.50
C THR A 451 -6.52 -2.08 -27.13
N LEU A 452 -7.23 -1.30 -27.92
CA LEU A 452 -7.48 0.12 -27.67
C LEU A 452 -8.75 0.40 -26.85
N THR A 453 -9.76 -0.47 -26.99
CA THR A 453 -11.06 -0.27 -26.35
C THR A 453 -11.54 -1.53 -25.62
N LYS A 454 -12.44 -1.34 -24.63
CA LYS A 454 -13.08 -2.42 -23.89
C LYS A 454 -13.84 -3.36 -24.83
N LYS A 455 -14.60 -2.78 -25.76
CA LYS A 455 -15.36 -3.54 -26.74
C LYS A 455 -14.47 -4.42 -27.61
N MET A 456 -13.34 -3.88 -28.11
CA MET A 456 -12.39 -4.70 -28.88
C MET A 456 -11.81 -5.86 -28.05
N ALA A 457 -11.54 -5.66 -26.77
CA ALA A 457 -11.05 -6.73 -25.91
C ALA A 457 -12.10 -7.81 -25.71
N GLU A 458 -13.36 -7.45 -25.52
CA GLU A 458 -14.49 -8.37 -25.36
C GLU A 458 -14.76 -9.15 -26.65
N ASP A 459 -14.83 -8.45 -27.78
CA ASP A 459 -15.07 -9.06 -29.10
C ASP A 459 -13.95 -10.04 -29.47
N LEU A 460 -12.68 -9.63 -29.28
CA LEU A 460 -11.52 -10.48 -29.52
C LEU A 460 -11.51 -11.71 -28.59
N THR A 461 -11.83 -11.53 -27.32
CA THR A 461 -11.91 -12.65 -26.36
C THR A 461 -12.96 -13.65 -26.78
N THR A 462 -14.15 -13.19 -27.20
CA THR A 462 -15.23 -14.04 -27.68
C THR A 462 -14.80 -14.81 -28.94
N TYR A 463 -14.15 -14.15 -29.89
CA TYR A 463 -13.65 -14.78 -31.10
C TYR A 463 -12.59 -15.86 -30.82
N LEU A 464 -11.62 -15.56 -29.95
CA LEU A 464 -10.59 -16.53 -29.56
C LEU A 464 -11.15 -17.74 -28.82
N LEU A 465 -12.19 -17.55 -27.97
CA LEU A 465 -12.91 -18.66 -27.32
C LEU A 465 -13.59 -19.55 -28.35
N GLN A 466 -14.24 -18.98 -29.38
CA GLN A 466 -14.87 -19.75 -30.48
C GLN A 466 -13.82 -20.50 -31.30
N ALA A 467 -12.59 -19.97 -31.41
CA ALA A 467 -11.47 -20.66 -32.03
C ALA A 467 -10.82 -21.74 -31.14
N GLY A 468 -11.39 -22.03 -29.95
CA GLY A 468 -10.89 -23.06 -29.03
C GLY A 468 -9.70 -22.65 -28.19
N ILE A 469 -9.35 -21.35 -28.11
CA ILE A 469 -8.22 -20.84 -27.33
C ILE A 469 -8.69 -20.54 -25.90
N ARG A 470 -7.91 -20.98 -24.91
CA ARG A 470 -8.14 -20.66 -23.50
C ARG A 470 -7.72 -19.21 -23.22
N VAL A 471 -8.68 -18.29 -23.19
CA VAL A 471 -8.46 -16.85 -23.07
C VAL A 471 -9.35 -16.25 -21.98
N ARG A 472 -8.83 -15.21 -21.30
CA ARG A 472 -9.61 -14.30 -20.44
C ARG A 472 -9.31 -12.86 -20.83
N TYR A 473 -10.24 -11.95 -20.53
CA TYR A 473 -9.99 -10.52 -20.67
C TYR A 473 -9.95 -9.82 -19.32
N MET A 474 -9.28 -8.67 -19.28
CA MET A 474 -9.17 -7.83 -18.10
C MET A 474 -9.38 -6.36 -18.46
N HIS A 475 -10.23 -5.67 -17.69
CA HIS A 475 -10.53 -4.24 -17.87
C HIS A 475 -10.50 -3.47 -16.55
N SER A 476 -10.73 -2.13 -16.62
CA SER A 476 -10.64 -1.23 -15.46
C SER A 476 -11.64 -1.53 -14.32
N ASP A 477 -12.80 -2.08 -14.68
CA ASP A 477 -13.92 -2.27 -13.73
C ASP A 477 -13.77 -3.56 -12.89
N ILE A 478 -12.76 -4.38 -13.20
CA ILE A 478 -12.44 -5.59 -12.42
C ILE A 478 -11.80 -5.20 -11.11
N GLY A 479 -12.34 -5.70 -10.01
CA GLY A 479 -11.84 -5.47 -8.66
C GLY A 479 -10.40 -5.96 -8.44
N ALA A 480 -9.72 -5.42 -7.44
CA ALA A 480 -8.32 -5.76 -7.17
C ALA A 480 -8.10 -7.25 -6.88
N MET A 481 -9.00 -7.88 -6.12
CA MET A 481 -8.93 -9.31 -5.79
C MET A 481 -9.10 -10.18 -7.03
N GLU A 482 -10.14 -9.93 -7.82
CA GLU A 482 -10.39 -10.67 -9.07
C GLU A 482 -9.24 -10.51 -10.07
N ARG A 483 -8.63 -9.31 -10.15
CA ARG A 483 -7.43 -9.08 -10.96
C ARG A 483 -6.28 -9.98 -10.51
N MET A 484 -6.04 -10.12 -9.21
CA MET A 484 -4.99 -11.01 -8.68
C MET A 484 -5.27 -12.48 -8.99
N GLU A 485 -6.54 -12.91 -8.92
CA GLU A 485 -6.94 -14.26 -9.30
C GLU A 485 -6.70 -14.53 -10.79
N ILE A 486 -7.07 -13.61 -11.69
CA ILE A 486 -6.82 -13.72 -13.11
C ILE A 486 -5.33 -13.88 -13.39
N ILE A 487 -4.49 -13.10 -12.75
CA ILE A 487 -3.03 -13.16 -12.92
C ILE A 487 -2.46 -14.48 -12.39
N ARG A 488 -2.89 -14.92 -11.21
CA ARG A 488 -2.52 -16.23 -10.66
C ARG A 488 -2.93 -17.36 -11.60
N ASP A 489 -4.14 -17.33 -12.10
CA ASP A 489 -4.68 -18.35 -13.02
C ASP A 489 -3.92 -18.39 -14.35
N LEU A 490 -3.49 -17.23 -14.88
CA LEU A 490 -2.59 -17.16 -16.05
C LEU A 490 -1.24 -17.85 -15.76
N ARG A 491 -0.62 -17.56 -14.63
CA ARG A 491 0.65 -18.16 -14.21
C ARG A 491 0.53 -19.66 -13.99
N MET A 492 -0.60 -20.10 -13.41
CA MET A 492 -0.90 -21.53 -13.19
C MET A 492 -1.35 -22.28 -14.44
N ALA A 493 -1.32 -21.66 -15.60
CA ALA A 493 -1.72 -22.28 -16.88
C ALA A 493 -3.19 -22.70 -16.99
N LYS A 494 -4.09 -22.10 -16.20
CA LYS A 494 -5.54 -22.36 -16.37
C LYS A 494 -6.05 -21.81 -17.69
N PHE A 495 -5.42 -20.77 -18.21
CA PHE A 495 -5.63 -20.23 -19.55
C PHE A 495 -4.30 -19.71 -20.13
N ASP A 496 -4.25 -19.48 -21.46
CA ASP A 496 -3.01 -19.19 -22.18
C ASP A 496 -2.87 -17.74 -22.58
N VAL A 497 -3.98 -17.05 -22.79
CA VAL A 497 -4.03 -15.70 -23.35
C VAL A 497 -4.78 -14.76 -22.43
N LEU A 498 -4.17 -13.62 -22.12
CA LEU A 498 -4.84 -12.53 -21.44
C LEU A 498 -4.97 -11.33 -22.38
N VAL A 499 -6.22 -10.91 -22.63
CA VAL A 499 -6.56 -9.76 -23.47
C VAL A 499 -6.95 -8.58 -22.59
N GLY A 500 -6.54 -7.37 -22.94
CA GLY A 500 -7.01 -6.17 -22.25
C GLY A 500 -6.50 -4.86 -22.85
N ILE A 501 -7.03 -3.76 -22.35
CA ILE A 501 -6.71 -2.42 -22.89
C ILE A 501 -5.36 -1.94 -22.36
N ASN A 502 -5.18 -2.03 -21.08
CA ASN A 502 -4.05 -1.47 -20.34
C ASN A 502 -3.47 -2.53 -19.45
N LEU A 503 -3.13 -3.66 -20.09
CA LEU A 503 -2.62 -4.79 -19.39
C LEU A 503 -1.33 -4.46 -18.69
N LEU A 504 -1.42 -4.38 -17.37
CA LEU A 504 -0.26 -4.51 -16.51
C LEU A 504 0.80 -3.40 -16.75
N ARG A 505 0.38 -2.14 -16.76
CA ARG A 505 1.33 -1.03 -16.85
C ARG A 505 2.43 -1.14 -15.81
N GLU A 506 2.11 -1.66 -14.61
CA GLU A 506 3.02 -1.55 -13.46
C GLU A 506 2.97 -2.78 -12.54
N GLY A 507 4.15 -3.17 -12.05
CA GLY A 507 4.29 -4.02 -10.86
C GLY A 507 4.09 -5.52 -11.03
N LEU A 508 3.80 -6.08 -12.21
CA LEU A 508 3.58 -7.50 -12.36
C LEU A 508 4.75 -8.23 -13.02
N ASP A 509 5.19 -9.27 -12.35
CA ASP A 509 6.28 -10.13 -12.76
C ASP A 509 5.70 -11.45 -13.35
N LEU A 510 5.71 -11.56 -14.67
CA LEU A 510 5.16 -12.68 -15.42
C LEU A 510 6.22 -13.36 -16.29
N PRO A 511 7.12 -14.15 -15.72
CA PRO A 511 8.20 -14.80 -16.47
C PRO A 511 7.69 -15.86 -17.48
N GLU A 512 6.45 -16.30 -17.33
CA GLU A 512 5.80 -17.25 -18.22
C GLU A 512 5.36 -16.63 -19.57
N VAL A 513 5.27 -15.28 -19.63
CA VAL A 513 4.87 -14.53 -20.84
C VAL A 513 6.03 -14.50 -21.83
N SER A 514 5.84 -15.10 -22.99
CA SER A 514 6.82 -15.13 -24.09
C SER A 514 6.41 -14.31 -25.31
N LEU A 515 5.14 -13.89 -25.39
CA LEU A 515 4.65 -13.04 -26.46
C LEU A 515 3.78 -11.90 -25.89
N VAL A 516 4.03 -10.71 -26.39
CA VAL A 516 3.16 -9.56 -26.22
C VAL A 516 2.74 -9.07 -27.60
N ALA A 517 1.44 -9.11 -27.88
CA ALA A 517 0.86 -8.60 -29.12
C ALA A 517 0.17 -7.25 -28.87
N ILE A 518 0.51 -6.26 -29.67
CA ILE A 518 -0.03 -4.91 -29.59
C ILE A 518 -0.84 -4.65 -30.87
N LEU A 519 -2.16 -4.71 -30.76
CA LEU A 519 -3.05 -4.45 -31.89
C LEU A 519 -3.19 -2.94 -32.11
N ASP A 520 -3.36 -2.53 -33.37
CA ASP A 520 -3.49 -1.13 -33.77
C ASP A 520 -2.39 -0.25 -33.13
N ALA A 521 -1.14 -0.65 -33.26
CA ALA A 521 -0.02 0.01 -32.65
C ALA A 521 0.26 1.40 -33.24
N ASP A 522 -0.21 1.67 -34.47
CA ASP A 522 -0.11 2.93 -35.19
C ASP A 522 -1.20 3.97 -34.83
N LYS A 523 -2.16 3.61 -34.00
CA LYS A 523 -3.18 4.57 -33.53
C LYS A 523 -2.61 5.39 -32.38
N GLU A 524 -1.97 6.52 -32.73
CA GLU A 524 -1.37 7.39 -31.73
C GLU A 524 -2.36 7.85 -30.65
N GLY A 525 -1.88 7.94 -29.43
CA GLY A 525 -2.64 8.33 -28.24
C GLY A 525 -1.98 7.86 -26.96
N PHE A 526 -2.63 8.13 -25.83
CA PHE A 526 -2.09 7.82 -24.51
C PHE A 526 -1.69 6.34 -24.33
N LEU A 527 -2.45 5.40 -24.93
CA LEU A 527 -2.20 3.95 -24.85
C LEU A 527 -1.08 3.47 -25.80
N ARG A 528 -0.66 4.28 -26.73
CA ARG A 528 0.37 4.00 -27.74
C ARG A 528 1.50 5.04 -27.72
N SER A 529 1.61 5.82 -26.64
CA SER A 529 2.75 6.70 -26.40
C SER A 529 4.04 5.90 -26.23
N GLU A 530 5.19 6.53 -26.47
CA GLU A 530 6.52 5.95 -26.27
C GLU A 530 6.62 5.23 -24.90
N THR A 531 6.26 5.91 -23.81
CA THR A 531 6.27 5.36 -22.45
C THR A 531 5.39 4.11 -22.33
N SER A 532 4.16 4.17 -22.86
CA SER A 532 3.22 3.04 -22.80
C SER A 532 3.73 1.83 -23.59
N LEU A 533 4.31 2.06 -24.77
CA LEU A 533 4.91 1.00 -25.57
C LEU A 533 6.11 0.36 -24.89
N ILE A 534 7.07 1.14 -24.37
CA ILE A 534 8.23 0.61 -23.64
C ILE A 534 7.81 -0.22 -22.42
N GLN A 535 6.82 0.24 -21.66
CA GLN A 535 6.28 -0.50 -20.52
C GLN A 535 5.63 -1.84 -20.94
N THR A 536 4.89 -1.83 -22.04
CA THR A 536 4.24 -3.02 -22.58
C THR A 536 5.26 -4.01 -23.14
N ILE A 537 6.26 -3.54 -23.88
CA ILE A 537 7.40 -4.32 -24.38
C ILE A 537 8.11 -5.02 -23.22
N GLY A 538 8.37 -4.28 -22.15
CA GLY A 538 9.06 -4.77 -20.96
C GLY A 538 8.40 -5.98 -20.28
N ARG A 539 7.13 -6.28 -20.58
CA ARG A 539 6.44 -7.49 -20.05
C ARG A 539 6.98 -8.79 -20.61
N ALA A 540 7.48 -8.78 -21.85
CA ALA A 540 8.14 -9.94 -22.44
C ALA A 540 9.65 -10.05 -22.08
N ALA A 541 10.23 -9.05 -21.46
CA ALA A 541 11.68 -8.98 -21.16
C ALA A 541 12.16 -9.94 -20.04
N ARG A 542 11.24 -10.70 -19.42
CA ARG A 542 11.56 -11.70 -18.37
C ARG A 542 11.63 -13.14 -18.89
N ASN A 543 11.36 -13.32 -20.17
CA ASN A 543 11.46 -14.59 -20.85
C ASN A 543 12.60 -14.56 -21.87
N ALA A 544 13.45 -15.58 -21.88
CA ALA A 544 14.58 -15.65 -22.82
C ALA A 544 14.12 -15.71 -24.29
N GLU A 545 12.91 -16.23 -24.54
CA GLU A 545 12.25 -16.29 -25.86
C GLU A 545 11.24 -15.15 -26.06
N GLY A 546 11.40 -14.02 -25.35
CA GLY A 546 10.49 -12.89 -25.41
C GLY A 546 10.40 -12.27 -26.80
N LEU A 547 9.18 -12.15 -27.32
CA LEU A 547 8.85 -11.51 -28.60
C LEU A 547 7.73 -10.48 -28.36
N VAL A 548 7.82 -9.36 -29.07
CA VAL A 548 6.73 -8.37 -29.15
C VAL A 548 6.36 -8.19 -30.62
N ILE A 549 5.07 -8.30 -30.91
CA ILE A 549 4.50 -8.03 -32.25
C ILE A 549 3.64 -6.78 -32.16
N MET A 550 4.00 -5.79 -32.95
CA MET A 550 3.20 -4.57 -33.15
C MET A 550 2.49 -4.68 -34.49
N TYR A 551 1.16 -4.83 -34.47
CA TYR A 551 0.37 -4.78 -35.68
C TYR A 551 0.08 -3.33 -36.06
N ALA A 552 0.66 -2.91 -37.19
CA ALA A 552 0.62 -1.54 -37.67
C ALA A 552 0.88 -1.48 -39.19
N ASP A 553 0.16 -0.60 -39.88
CA ASP A 553 0.41 -0.33 -41.29
C ASP A 553 1.46 0.75 -41.52
N SER A 554 1.74 1.55 -40.49
CA SER A 554 2.79 2.56 -40.49
C SER A 554 3.50 2.64 -39.14
N VAL A 555 4.79 2.96 -39.17
CA VAL A 555 5.57 3.17 -37.93
C VAL A 555 5.46 4.61 -37.52
N THR A 556 4.81 4.87 -36.37
CA THR A 556 4.67 6.20 -35.78
C THR A 556 5.95 6.65 -35.06
N ASP A 557 6.05 7.94 -34.72
CA ASP A 557 7.18 8.47 -33.97
C ASP A 557 7.32 7.80 -32.59
N SER A 558 6.21 7.54 -31.91
CA SER A 558 6.19 6.83 -30.63
C SER A 558 6.70 5.39 -30.75
N MET A 559 6.27 4.67 -31.80
CA MET A 559 6.76 3.32 -32.10
C MET A 559 8.26 3.34 -32.41
N ALA A 560 8.71 4.25 -33.28
CA ALA A 560 10.10 4.35 -33.67
C ALA A 560 11.04 4.63 -32.48
N LYS A 561 10.61 5.48 -31.54
CA LYS A 561 11.36 5.77 -30.31
C LYS A 561 11.42 4.55 -29.39
N ALA A 562 10.28 3.88 -29.16
CA ALA A 562 10.19 2.69 -28.30
C ALA A 562 11.03 1.53 -28.86
N ILE A 563 11.00 1.30 -30.18
CA ILE A 563 11.81 0.26 -30.84
C ILE A 563 13.30 0.59 -30.68
N ARG A 564 13.74 1.81 -31.02
CA ARG A 564 15.16 2.21 -30.91
C ARG A 564 15.68 2.06 -29.48
N GLU A 565 14.89 2.47 -28.48
CA GLU A 565 15.31 2.35 -27.08
C GLU A 565 15.39 0.88 -26.64
N THR A 566 14.46 0.04 -27.08
CA THR A 566 14.49 -1.41 -26.81
C THR A 566 15.71 -2.07 -27.44
N GLU A 567 16.03 -1.71 -28.69
CA GLU A 567 17.21 -2.19 -29.40
C GLU A 567 18.54 -1.73 -28.73
N ARG A 568 18.59 -0.46 -28.31
CA ARG A 568 19.73 0.09 -27.56
C ARG A 568 19.99 -0.72 -26.30
N ARG A 569 18.94 -0.93 -25.49
CA ARG A 569 19.04 -1.72 -24.23
C ARG A 569 19.44 -3.16 -24.51
N ARG A 570 18.84 -3.77 -25.53
CA ARG A 570 19.15 -5.14 -25.94
C ARG A 570 20.63 -5.27 -26.35
N LYS A 571 21.17 -4.32 -27.12
CA LYS A 571 22.56 -4.30 -27.54
C LYS A 571 23.53 -4.18 -26.34
N ILE A 572 23.29 -3.25 -25.43
CA ILE A 572 24.10 -3.06 -24.21
C ILE A 572 24.13 -4.35 -23.38
N GLN A 573 22.98 -4.99 -23.17
CA GLN A 573 22.90 -6.25 -22.43
C GLN A 573 23.63 -7.40 -23.15
N ASP A 574 23.52 -7.50 -24.45
CA ASP A 574 24.17 -8.56 -25.25
C ASP A 574 25.68 -8.42 -25.23
N GLU A 575 26.22 -7.19 -25.37
CA GLU A 575 27.64 -6.88 -25.26
C GLU A 575 28.18 -7.25 -23.87
N TYR A 576 27.42 -6.89 -22.81
CA TYR A 576 27.78 -7.25 -21.44
C TYR A 576 27.80 -8.78 -21.24
N ASN A 577 26.77 -9.49 -21.73
CA ASN A 577 26.68 -10.94 -21.62
C ASN A 577 27.87 -11.62 -22.32
N LYS A 578 28.23 -11.18 -23.53
CA LYS A 578 29.36 -11.72 -24.28
C LYS A 578 30.69 -11.47 -23.57
N ALA A 579 30.88 -10.26 -23.01
CA ALA A 579 32.11 -9.90 -22.29
C ALA A 579 32.27 -10.71 -20.99
N ASN A 580 31.17 -11.09 -20.33
CA ASN A 580 31.18 -11.80 -19.04
C ASN A 580 30.84 -13.30 -19.15
N GLY A 581 30.63 -13.84 -20.35
CA GLY A 581 30.27 -15.25 -20.56
C GLY A 581 28.90 -15.64 -19.97
N ILE A 582 27.96 -14.70 -19.87
CA ILE A 582 26.63 -14.91 -19.27
C ILE A 582 25.69 -15.48 -20.33
N VAL A 583 25.01 -16.58 -19.99
CA VAL A 583 23.97 -17.17 -20.82
C VAL A 583 22.58 -16.75 -20.22
N PRO A 584 21.73 -16.04 -20.99
CA PRO A 584 20.41 -15.63 -20.53
C PRO A 584 19.58 -16.81 -20.07
N ARG A 585 18.96 -16.69 -18.88
CA ARG A 585 18.08 -17.72 -18.32
C ARG A 585 16.77 -17.11 -17.85
N THR A 586 15.66 -17.70 -18.25
CA THR A 586 14.33 -17.30 -17.74
C THR A 586 14.26 -17.53 -16.23
N ILE A 587 13.80 -16.53 -15.48
CA ILE A 587 13.63 -16.62 -14.04
C ILE A 587 12.44 -17.53 -13.76
N ILE A 588 12.63 -18.53 -12.89
CA ILE A 588 11.54 -19.35 -12.37
C ILE A 588 11.22 -18.82 -10.96
N LYS A 589 10.08 -18.15 -10.81
CA LYS A 589 9.55 -17.73 -9.50
C LYS A 589 8.40 -18.63 -9.10
N SER A 590 8.42 -19.14 -7.86
CA SER A 590 7.24 -19.79 -7.27
C SER A 590 6.06 -18.83 -7.29
N VAL A 591 4.87 -19.35 -7.60
CA VAL A 591 3.62 -18.60 -7.45
C VAL A 591 3.38 -18.47 -5.94
N ARG A 592 3.88 -17.39 -5.33
CA ARG A 592 3.57 -17.08 -3.93
C ARG A 592 2.13 -16.57 -3.90
N ASP A 593 1.36 -17.03 -2.93
CA ASP A 593 0.04 -16.46 -2.67
C ASP A 593 0.22 -15.02 -2.17
N LEU A 594 -0.10 -14.06 -3.03
CA LEU A 594 -0.14 -12.63 -2.68
C LEU A 594 -1.20 -12.33 -1.59
N ILE A 595 -2.03 -13.32 -1.27
CA ILE A 595 -3.06 -13.29 -0.22
C ILE A 595 -2.45 -13.34 1.19
N GLU A 596 -1.20 -13.78 1.36
CA GLU A 596 -0.56 -13.86 2.69
C GLU A 596 -0.20 -12.51 3.31
N ILE A 597 -0.30 -11.39 2.59
CA ILE A 597 -0.02 -10.06 3.13
C ILE A 597 -1.22 -9.48 3.89
N SER A 598 -2.42 -9.98 3.63
CA SER A 598 -3.66 -9.65 4.36
C SER A 598 -4.07 -10.74 5.36
N SER A 599 -3.34 -11.86 5.42
CA SER A 599 -3.50 -12.86 6.47
C SER A 599 -2.41 -12.64 7.52
N PRO A 600 -2.71 -12.79 8.82
CA PRO A 600 -1.68 -12.72 9.85
C PRO A 600 -0.57 -13.70 9.48
N THR A 601 0.67 -13.21 9.44
CA THR A 601 1.85 -14.02 9.15
C THR A 601 1.79 -15.28 10.04
N PRO A 602 1.74 -16.50 9.48
CA PRO A 602 1.86 -17.66 10.32
C PRO A 602 3.22 -17.55 11.01
N GLU A 603 3.21 -17.45 12.32
CA GLU A 603 4.42 -17.47 13.13
C GLU A 603 5.37 -18.50 12.53
N ARG A 604 6.61 -18.09 12.26
CA ARG A 604 7.69 -19.05 12.02
C ARG A 604 7.71 -19.98 13.21
N LYS A 605 7.03 -21.10 13.11
CA LYS A 605 7.20 -22.23 14.05
C LYS A 605 8.69 -22.51 14.04
N GLY A 606 9.35 -22.12 15.11
CA GLY A 606 10.68 -22.57 15.41
C GLY A 606 10.72 -24.06 15.13
N ARG A 607 11.74 -24.55 14.47
CA ARG A 607 12.00 -25.95 14.22
C ARG A 607 11.86 -26.75 15.52
N SER A 608 10.66 -27.19 15.83
CA SER A 608 10.41 -28.37 16.62
C SER A 608 9.48 -29.24 15.77
N GLY A 609 10.10 -30.05 14.96
CA GLY A 609 9.43 -31.11 14.21
C GLY A 609 9.02 -32.24 15.13
N LEU A 610 8.20 -31.96 16.12
CA LEU A 610 7.44 -32.95 16.84
C LEU A 610 6.15 -33.20 16.09
N LYS A 611 6.15 -34.23 15.24
CA LYS A 611 4.92 -34.80 14.69
C LYS A 611 4.03 -35.16 15.86
N MET A 612 2.85 -34.56 15.97
CA MET A 612 1.82 -34.97 16.93
C MET A 612 1.61 -36.47 16.80
N THR A 613 1.61 -37.14 17.91
CA THR A 613 1.28 -38.58 17.97
C THR A 613 -0.18 -38.81 17.59
N LYS A 614 -0.54 -39.99 17.12
CA LYS A 614 -1.94 -40.34 16.80
C LYS A 614 -2.91 -40.01 17.92
N ALA A 615 -2.50 -40.31 19.17
CA ALA A 615 -3.30 -40.04 20.35
C ALA A 615 -3.49 -38.54 20.67
N GLU A 616 -2.50 -37.71 20.38
CA GLU A 616 -2.61 -36.23 20.51
C GLU A 616 -3.49 -35.64 19.42
N LYS A 617 -3.41 -36.14 18.18
CA LYS A 617 -4.32 -35.75 17.08
C LYS A 617 -5.77 -36.10 17.40
N GLU A 618 -6.04 -37.28 17.89
CA GLU A 618 -7.39 -37.69 18.26
C GLU A 618 -7.98 -36.84 19.40
N LYS A 619 -7.18 -36.50 20.42
CA LYS A 619 -7.62 -35.60 21.49
C LYS A 619 -7.95 -34.20 20.98
N GLU A 620 -7.14 -33.68 20.08
CA GLU A 620 -7.37 -32.35 19.50
C GLU A 620 -8.59 -32.35 18.59
N ILE A 621 -8.82 -33.39 17.80
CA ILE A 621 -10.02 -33.55 16.99
C ILE A 621 -11.28 -33.54 17.86
N VAL A 622 -11.29 -34.30 18.95
CA VAL A 622 -12.44 -34.35 19.88
C VAL A 622 -12.69 -32.98 20.53
N ARG A 623 -11.63 -32.22 20.84
CA ARG A 623 -11.74 -30.86 21.36
C ARG A 623 -12.38 -29.91 20.34
N LEU A 624 -11.87 -29.91 19.09
CA LEU A 624 -12.38 -29.08 18.01
C LEU A 624 -13.81 -29.44 17.62
N GLU A 625 -14.21 -30.72 17.64
CA GLU A 625 -15.58 -31.15 17.41
C GLU A 625 -16.56 -30.62 18.46
N LYS A 626 -16.12 -30.57 19.73
CA LYS A 626 -16.93 -29.99 20.80
C LYS A 626 -17.13 -28.48 20.59
N GLN A 627 -16.06 -27.76 20.27
CA GLN A 627 -16.11 -26.32 19.97
C GLN A 627 -16.95 -26.01 18.74
N MET A 628 -16.85 -26.80 17.67
CA MET A 628 -17.66 -26.67 16.48
C MET A 628 -19.15 -26.82 16.76
N LYS A 629 -19.54 -27.81 17.59
CA LYS A 629 -20.94 -28.01 17.99
C LYS A 629 -21.45 -26.86 18.87
N GLU A 630 -20.60 -26.29 19.70
CA GLU A 630 -20.92 -25.14 20.55
C GLU A 630 -21.09 -23.87 19.73
N ALA A 631 -20.19 -23.59 18.79
CA ALA A 631 -20.30 -22.50 17.83
C ALA A 631 -21.58 -22.62 16.96
N ALA A 632 -21.90 -23.83 16.47
CA ALA A 632 -23.14 -24.07 15.72
C ALA A 632 -24.41 -23.82 16.55
N ARG A 633 -24.41 -24.14 17.88
CA ARG A 633 -25.52 -23.83 18.80
C ARG A 633 -25.68 -22.32 19.04
N MET A 634 -24.56 -21.57 19.02
CA MET A 634 -24.55 -20.11 19.17
C MET A 634 -24.85 -19.39 17.86
N MET A 635 -25.16 -20.12 16.76
CA MET A 635 -25.39 -19.62 15.39
C MET A 635 -24.17 -18.95 14.75
N GLU A 636 -22.97 -19.21 15.25
CA GLU A 636 -21.70 -18.74 14.69
C GLU A 636 -21.23 -19.67 13.56
N TYR A 637 -21.98 -19.70 12.47
CA TYR A 637 -21.79 -20.68 11.40
C TYR A 637 -20.45 -20.55 10.66
N GLU A 638 -19.89 -19.35 10.54
CA GLU A 638 -18.58 -19.11 9.94
C GLU A 638 -17.45 -19.70 10.81
N TYR A 639 -17.54 -19.50 12.14
CA TYR A 639 -16.58 -20.08 13.07
C TYR A 639 -16.71 -21.60 13.15
N ALA A 640 -17.92 -22.14 13.11
CA ALA A 640 -18.16 -23.58 13.02
C ALA A 640 -17.58 -24.18 11.73
N ALA A 641 -17.63 -23.47 10.61
CA ALA A 641 -17.03 -23.88 9.34
C ALA A 641 -15.50 -23.92 9.40
N LEU A 642 -14.86 -22.92 10.00
CA LEU A 642 -13.41 -22.88 10.22
C LEU A 642 -12.93 -24.06 11.08
N LEU A 643 -13.65 -24.39 12.17
CA LEU A 643 -13.33 -25.51 13.04
C LEU A 643 -13.50 -26.86 12.30
N ARG A 644 -14.51 -26.98 11.47
CA ARG A 644 -14.72 -28.16 10.59
C ARG A 644 -13.53 -28.36 9.66
N ASP A 645 -13.07 -27.31 9.02
CA ASP A 645 -11.96 -27.37 8.07
C ASP A 645 -10.65 -27.74 8.76
N GLN A 646 -10.39 -27.28 9.98
CA GLN A 646 -9.28 -27.71 10.84
C GLN A 646 -9.37 -29.20 11.20
N ILE A 647 -10.56 -29.69 11.50
CA ILE A 647 -10.78 -31.12 11.80
C ILE A 647 -10.47 -31.99 10.57
N ILE A 648 -10.88 -31.52 9.38
CA ILE A 648 -10.61 -32.20 8.10
C ILE A 648 -9.09 -32.25 7.84
N GLU A 649 -8.39 -31.16 8.08
CA GLU A 649 -6.93 -31.08 7.90
C GLU A 649 -6.17 -32.01 8.88
N LEU A 650 -6.60 -32.10 10.14
CA LEU A 650 -6.00 -33.00 11.13
C LEU A 650 -6.27 -34.49 10.86
N ARG A 651 -7.44 -34.82 10.28
CA ARG A 651 -7.77 -36.18 9.86
C ARG A 651 -6.93 -36.64 8.66
N GLY A 652 -6.41 -35.71 7.85
CA GLY A 652 -5.72 -36.00 6.61
C GLY A 652 -6.72 -36.34 5.48
N LYS A 653 -6.43 -35.96 4.26
CA LYS A 653 -7.14 -36.50 3.09
C LYS A 653 -6.81 -37.98 3.00
N GLU A 654 -7.80 -38.87 3.22
CA GLU A 654 -7.72 -40.24 2.72
C GLU A 654 -7.65 -40.20 1.19
#